data_554185de3e2a5f04aa7959db29ebe88e
#
_entry.id   554185de3e2a5f04aa7959db29ebe88e
#
_cell.length_a   1.000
_cell.length_b   1.000
_cell.length_c   1.000
_cell.angle_alpha   90.00
_cell.angle_beta   90.00
_cell.angle_gamma   90.00
#
_symmetry.space_group_name_H-M   'P 1'
#
loop_
_entity.id
_entity.type
_entity.pdbx_description
1 polymer ?
#
loop_
_entity_poly.entity_id
_entity_poly.type
_entity_poly.pdbx_seq_one_letter_code
_entity_poly.pdbx_strand_id
1 'polypeptide(L)'
;MYKLIIPVFNRKHTDRQKTALVGELKRAKADMALLTFSRVLRNAEALQREKELFLENKGLIEDAGIEVGAWLAPTVGYGGTGSPSENDHDAYRVYTRIRHLNGKELFSYCPLDGAFVDDFVNTLLTVCSTGVKLVLFEDDFTLSGGKSYDFGCACEKHLALYSSILGEKTDFDSLRSALYSQGKNPVRDAWIEGVKRTLRDFAGTVSDRIHAVYPNVRLGLSANSSSYNLEGCPMPELARVIAGPNRPFVRLTGAPYWKNALAFGSNAEAIRLQKYWCGADIETVTEGDTYPRPRHWVPATLLERYDMMTRAASKNDGILKYMLDYVSSADSETGYTDAHLKNAPHYDAIERLFADVEYDGINVLENQGLIEYEQFNETFGVERYCRNNHLPTLSQEFICDNSIPTVYGAPQKGSVVFGENARFVTEEDARSGLVLDGRAAIILSQRGFDVGFGKWENAPQTALEHFISADEDCPASLEQTGELYRFFTVPGAEVLSEFISGSLVLSAAVSGSDSVIFPACYYYENSAGQRFLVYSFAARSARVKKGWHRGYFRSFQRQDQLIDGIARLRGRPLPAVCRRAPELYIVCGRSEGSLSVALFNNFPDSIPEPEVELDRAYSSAELYHCAGKLDGRVLRLDEIPPYGFALFRVRR
;
A
#
# COMPACT_ATOMS: atom_id res chain seq x y z
N MET A 1 18.21 12.48 7.90
CA MET A 1 18.33 11.43 8.93
C MET A 1 16.99 10.75 9.07
N TYR A 2 16.94 9.42 9.06
CA TYR A 2 15.71 8.63 9.16
C TYR A 2 15.20 8.68 10.62
N LYS A 3 13.97 9.14 10.82
CA LYS A 3 13.40 9.37 12.15
C LYS A 3 12.77 8.11 12.73
N LEU A 4 13.04 7.85 14.00
CA LEU A 4 12.33 6.86 14.81
C LEU A 4 11.27 7.57 15.65
N ILE A 5 10.02 7.37 15.32
CA ILE A 5 8.86 7.87 16.07
C ILE A 5 8.23 6.71 16.81
N ILE A 6 8.04 6.83 18.12
CA ILE A 6 7.44 5.77 18.95
C ILE A 6 6.09 6.25 19.47
N PRO A 7 4.97 5.54 19.16
CA PRO A 7 3.68 5.88 19.73
C PRO A 7 3.67 5.57 21.24
N VAL A 8 3.03 6.44 22.02
CA VAL A 8 2.86 6.26 23.46
C VAL A 8 1.40 6.50 23.81
N PHE A 9 0.77 5.57 24.51
CA PHE A 9 -0.61 5.76 24.95
C PHE A 9 -0.67 6.68 26.17
N ASN A 10 -1.48 7.75 26.07
CA ASN A 10 -1.70 8.72 27.13
C ASN A 10 -2.54 8.09 28.27
N ARG A 11 -1.88 7.70 29.35
CA ARG A 11 -2.51 7.08 30.51
C ARG A 11 -1.80 7.49 31.80
N LYS A 12 -2.45 7.30 32.94
CA LYS A 12 -1.78 7.45 34.22
C LYS A 12 -0.72 6.36 34.41
N HIS A 13 0.46 6.79 34.82
CA HIS A 13 1.61 5.94 35.10
C HIS A 13 1.99 6.03 36.58
N THR A 14 2.35 4.90 37.19
CA THR A 14 3.06 4.90 38.48
C THR A 14 4.49 5.41 38.27
N ASP A 15 5.17 5.81 39.34
CA ASP A 15 6.54 6.32 39.25
C ASP A 15 7.51 5.29 38.63
N ARG A 16 7.32 4.01 38.92
CA ARG A 16 8.07 2.92 38.27
C ARG A 16 7.80 2.90 36.76
N GLN A 17 6.53 3.01 36.33
CA GLN A 17 6.17 3.02 34.91
C GLN A 17 6.69 4.26 34.19
N LYS A 18 6.69 5.43 34.83
CA LYS A 18 7.29 6.66 34.31
C LYS A 18 8.79 6.48 34.04
N THR A 19 9.51 5.94 35.00
CA THR A 19 10.95 5.63 34.87
C THR A 19 11.21 4.65 33.74
N ALA A 20 10.43 3.58 33.65
CA ALA A 20 10.54 2.57 32.59
C ALA A 20 10.25 3.14 31.22
N LEU A 21 9.20 3.95 31.06
CA LEU A 21 8.83 4.59 29.78
C LEU A 21 9.98 5.46 29.27
N VAL A 22 10.49 6.38 30.10
CA VAL A 22 11.61 7.25 29.75
C VAL A 22 12.87 6.43 29.45
N GLY A 23 13.14 5.41 30.26
CA GLY A 23 14.28 4.51 30.06
C GLY A 23 14.25 3.80 28.72
N GLU A 24 13.11 3.24 28.32
CA GLU A 24 12.96 2.53 27.04
C GLU A 24 13.00 3.50 25.84
N LEU A 25 12.36 4.66 25.90
CA LEU A 25 12.44 5.66 24.84
C LEU A 25 13.88 6.14 24.59
N LYS A 26 14.64 6.40 25.67
CA LYS A 26 16.08 6.74 25.58
C LYS A 26 16.91 5.61 25.02
N ARG A 27 16.67 4.39 25.51
CA ARG A 27 17.39 3.20 25.05
C ARG A 27 17.15 2.94 23.55
N ALA A 28 15.92 3.10 23.09
CA ALA A 28 15.56 3.00 21.68
C ALA A 28 16.13 4.13 20.81
N LYS A 29 16.62 5.21 21.41
CA LYS A 29 17.06 6.45 20.73
C LYS A 29 15.92 7.07 19.91
N ALA A 30 14.73 7.14 20.50
CA ALA A 30 13.57 7.75 19.86
C ALA A 30 13.84 9.23 19.54
N ASP A 31 13.58 9.65 18.30
CA ASP A 31 13.62 11.06 17.91
C ASP A 31 12.37 11.79 18.40
N MET A 32 11.21 11.10 18.40
CA MET A 32 9.94 11.64 18.85
C MET A 32 9.10 10.55 19.53
N ALA A 33 8.41 10.92 20.60
CA ALA A 33 7.28 10.16 21.13
C ALA A 33 5.97 10.77 20.58
N LEU A 34 5.13 9.94 19.96
CA LEU A 34 3.82 10.37 19.51
C LEU A 34 2.78 9.96 20.55
N LEU A 35 2.39 10.89 21.41
CA LEU A 35 1.51 10.65 22.54
C LEU A 35 0.04 10.75 22.11
N THR A 36 -0.75 9.72 22.40
CA THR A 36 -2.18 9.74 22.04
C THR A 36 -2.93 10.86 22.77
N PHE A 37 -3.89 11.47 22.07
CA PHE A 37 -4.86 12.39 22.62
C PHE A 37 -6.25 11.98 22.16
N SER A 38 -7.16 11.73 23.10
CA SER A 38 -8.52 11.33 22.78
C SER A 38 -9.35 12.52 22.32
N ARG A 39 -10.06 12.38 21.18
CA ARG A 39 -11.08 13.36 20.80
C ARG A 39 -12.15 13.39 21.89
N VAL A 40 -12.46 14.58 22.41
CA VAL A 40 -13.52 14.81 23.39
C VAL A 40 -14.47 15.86 22.84
N LEU A 41 -15.73 15.49 22.67
CA LEU A 41 -16.77 16.35 22.12
C LEU A 41 -17.78 16.68 23.21
N ARG A 42 -18.14 17.98 23.36
CA ARG A 42 -19.19 18.51 24.25
C ARG A 42 -19.04 18.13 25.74
N ASN A 43 -17.84 17.89 26.21
CA ASN A 43 -17.53 17.57 27.59
C ASN A 43 -16.25 18.31 28.02
N ALA A 44 -16.40 19.54 28.47
CA ALA A 44 -15.28 20.41 28.84
C ALA A 44 -14.44 19.83 29.99
N GLU A 45 -15.06 19.18 30.97
CA GLU A 45 -14.35 18.59 32.11
C GLU A 45 -13.50 17.38 31.65
N ALA A 46 -14.04 16.53 30.77
CA ALA A 46 -13.31 15.41 30.21
C ALA A 46 -12.13 15.91 29.33
N LEU A 47 -12.37 16.96 28.54
CA LEU A 47 -11.32 17.57 27.72
C LEU A 47 -10.19 18.17 28.57
N GLN A 48 -10.54 18.81 29.66
CA GLN A 48 -9.56 19.37 30.60
C GLN A 48 -8.76 18.24 31.28
N ARG A 49 -9.42 17.18 31.73
CA ARG A 49 -8.70 16.00 32.30
C ARG A 49 -7.74 15.36 31.30
N GLU A 50 -8.16 15.21 30.05
CA GLU A 50 -7.31 14.66 28.99
C GLU A 50 -6.08 15.55 28.74
N LYS A 51 -6.28 16.87 28.71
CA LYS A 51 -5.18 17.85 28.58
C LYS A 51 -4.19 17.78 29.73
N GLU A 52 -4.67 17.72 30.97
CA GLU A 52 -3.82 17.65 32.16
C GLU A 52 -2.96 16.39 32.14
N LEU A 53 -3.56 15.24 31.85
CA LEU A 53 -2.84 13.97 31.72
C LEU A 53 -1.82 14.01 30.58
N PHE A 54 -2.20 14.60 29.44
CA PHE A 54 -1.28 14.76 28.31
C PHE A 54 -0.07 15.64 28.69
N LEU A 55 -0.29 16.76 29.36
CA LEU A 55 0.78 17.65 29.82
C LEU A 55 1.72 16.99 30.85
N GLU A 56 1.19 16.16 31.75
CA GLU A 56 2.00 15.39 32.69
C GLU A 56 2.95 14.43 31.95
N ASN A 57 2.42 13.63 31.02
CA ASN A 57 3.21 12.66 30.27
C ASN A 57 4.16 13.36 29.28
N LYS A 58 3.71 14.44 28.64
CA LYS A 58 4.55 15.26 27.74
C LYS A 58 5.75 15.83 28.48
N GLY A 59 5.53 16.47 29.64
CA GLY A 59 6.62 17.03 30.46
C GLY A 59 7.63 15.96 30.84
N LEU A 60 7.19 14.81 31.29
CA LEU A 60 8.04 13.66 31.63
C LEU A 60 8.96 13.24 30.46
N ILE A 61 8.43 13.21 29.25
CA ILE A 61 9.17 12.75 28.06
C ILE A 61 10.10 13.85 27.56
N GLU A 62 9.66 15.12 27.55
CA GLU A 62 10.48 16.26 27.13
C GLU A 62 11.64 16.55 28.09
N ASP A 63 11.44 16.37 29.40
CA ASP A 63 12.53 16.44 30.40
C ASP A 63 13.63 15.40 30.15
N ALA A 64 13.28 14.34 29.43
CA ALA A 64 14.22 13.32 28.98
C ALA A 64 14.96 13.69 27.69
N GLY A 65 14.65 14.84 27.07
CA GLY A 65 15.24 15.32 25.83
C GLY A 65 14.63 14.75 24.56
N ILE A 66 13.41 14.17 24.64
CA ILE A 66 12.71 13.55 23.51
C ILE A 66 11.56 14.45 23.08
N GLU A 67 11.46 14.76 21.78
CA GLU A 67 10.35 15.57 21.26
C GLU A 67 9.01 14.84 21.41
N VAL A 68 7.94 15.58 21.71
CA VAL A 68 6.58 15.02 21.82
C VAL A 68 5.66 15.62 20.78
N GLY A 69 5.07 14.76 19.95
CA GLY A 69 3.92 15.07 19.12
C GLY A 69 2.64 14.53 19.71
N ALA A 70 1.49 15.00 19.23
CA ALA A 70 0.18 14.48 19.60
C ALA A 70 -0.36 13.57 18.48
N TRP A 71 -1.01 12.48 18.87
CA TRP A 71 -1.75 11.60 17.96
C TRP A 71 -3.22 11.63 18.33
N LEU A 72 -4.01 12.35 17.54
CA LEU A 72 -5.44 12.54 17.78
C LEU A 72 -6.25 11.38 17.22
N ALA A 73 -6.99 10.68 18.09
CA ALA A 73 -7.86 9.56 17.73
C ALA A 73 -9.15 9.55 18.60
N PRO A 74 -10.33 9.31 18.00
CA PRO A 74 -10.61 9.30 16.55
C PRO A 74 -10.66 10.71 15.96
N THR A 75 -10.74 10.83 14.61
CA THR A 75 -11.02 12.07 13.90
C THR A 75 -12.51 12.15 13.49
N VAL A 76 -12.86 11.70 12.29
CA VAL A 76 -14.27 11.54 11.87
C VAL A 76 -14.91 10.39 12.65
N GLY A 77 -14.25 9.27 12.74
CA GLY A 77 -14.61 8.07 13.48
C GLY A 77 -14.56 6.80 12.63
N TYR A 78 -14.25 5.67 13.28
CA TYR A 78 -14.12 4.36 12.61
C TYR A 78 -15.46 3.69 12.26
N GLY A 79 -16.59 4.34 12.49
CA GLY A 79 -17.88 3.77 12.15
C GLY A 79 -18.25 2.53 12.99
N GLY A 80 -17.93 2.53 14.26
CA GLY A 80 -18.30 1.45 15.17
C GLY A 80 -19.81 1.19 15.20
N THR A 81 -20.20 -0.06 15.39
CA THR A 81 -21.61 -0.48 15.54
C THR A 81 -22.03 -0.61 17.01
N GLY A 82 -21.12 -0.34 17.93
CA GLY A 82 -21.36 -0.34 19.37
C GLY A 82 -21.83 0.99 19.92
N SER A 83 -21.72 1.19 21.21
CA SER A 83 -22.01 2.46 21.87
C SER A 83 -20.99 3.53 21.47
N PRO A 84 -21.35 4.82 21.50
CA PRO A 84 -20.39 5.91 21.35
C PRO A 84 -19.34 5.83 22.46
N SER A 85 -18.17 6.42 22.23
CA SER A 85 -17.14 6.48 23.26
C SER A 85 -17.63 7.30 24.47
N GLU A 86 -17.15 6.97 25.66
CA GLU A 86 -17.45 7.74 26.87
C GLU A 86 -17.06 9.22 26.72
N ASN A 87 -16.06 9.51 25.90
CA ASN A 87 -15.59 10.86 25.63
C ASN A 87 -16.50 11.66 24.69
N ASP A 88 -17.36 11.01 23.95
CA ASP A 88 -18.33 11.69 23.06
C ASP A 88 -19.61 12.07 23.78
N HIS A 89 -19.79 11.65 25.01
CA HIS A 89 -20.98 11.92 25.83
C HIS A 89 -22.28 11.65 25.02
N ASP A 90 -23.19 12.65 24.88
CA ASP A 90 -24.41 12.56 24.07
C ASP A 90 -24.23 13.08 22.63
N ALA A 91 -22.99 13.31 22.19
CA ALA A 91 -22.65 13.86 20.88
C ALA A 91 -23.29 13.07 19.71
N TYR A 92 -23.38 11.74 19.85
CA TYR A 92 -24.00 10.87 18.82
C TYR A 92 -25.51 11.16 18.60
N ARG A 93 -26.17 11.84 19.52
CA ARG A 93 -27.59 12.26 19.39
C ARG A 93 -27.74 13.65 18.80
N VAL A 94 -26.65 14.42 18.79
CA VAL A 94 -26.67 15.83 18.40
C VAL A 94 -26.19 16.03 16.99
N TYR A 95 -25.12 15.32 16.60
CA TYR A 95 -24.52 15.51 15.28
C TYR A 95 -25.12 14.59 14.21
N THR A 96 -25.12 15.07 12.98
CA THR A 96 -25.40 14.24 11.80
C THR A 96 -24.35 13.14 11.70
N ARG A 97 -24.80 11.90 11.65
CA ARG A 97 -23.93 10.73 11.52
C ARG A 97 -23.67 10.40 10.06
N ILE A 98 -22.56 9.75 9.79
CA ILE A 98 -22.29 9.13 8.49
C ILE A 98 -23.29 7.99 8.30
N ARG A 99 -23.94 7.97 7.12
CA ARG A 99 -24.80 6.89 6.66
C ARG A 99 -24.19 6.24 5.44
N HIS A 100 -23.93 4.94 5.49
CA HIS A 100 -23.42 4.19 4.35
C HIS A 100 -24.56 3.74 3.42
N LEU A 101 -24.21 3.37 2.18
CA LEU A 101 -25.17 2.94 1.15
C LEU A 101 -25.82 1.58 1.43
N ASN A 102 -25.29 0.79 2.37
CA ASN A 102 -25.99 -0.38 2.90
C ASN A 102 -27.09 -0.02 3.92
N GLY A 103 -27.35 1.27 4.15
CA GLY A 103 -28.36 1.79 5.07
C GLY A 103 -27.92 1.95 6.52
N LYS A 104 -26.70 1.51 6.87
CA LYS A 104 -26.19 1.60 8.25
C LYS A 104 -25.76 3.03 8.57
N GLU A 105 -26.27 3.54 9.69
CA GLU A 105 -25.71 4.72 10.34
C GLU A 105 -24.58 4.32 11.26
N LEU A 106 -23.46 5.05 11.21
CA LEU A 106 -22.24 4.75 11.93
C LEU A 106 -22.10 5.65 13.17
N PHE A 107 -21.30 5.24 14.14
CA PHE A 107 -20.78 6.13 15.19
C PHE A 107 -19.59 6.94 14.68
N SER A 108 -19.82 7.61 13.55
CA SER A 108 -18.92 8.56 12.91
C SER A 108 -19.71 9.79 12.52
N TYR A 109 -19.11 10.95 12.62
CA TYR A 109 -19.82 12.21 12.46
C TYR A 109 -19.56 12.82 11.08
N CYS A 110 -20.63 13.33 10.46
CA CYS A 110 -20.55 13.90 9.12
C CYS A 110 -19.86 15.28 9.15
N PRO A 111 -18.79 15.51 8.37
CA PRO A 111 -18.13 16.81 8.32
C PRO A 111 -18.97 17.96 7.76
N LEU A 112 -20.11 17.69 7.12
CA LEU A 112 -21.10 18.72 6.77
C LEU A 112 -21.93 19.21 7.97
N ASP A 113 -21.70 18.65 9.15
CA ASP A 113 -22.32 19.14 10.39
C ASP A 113 -21.44 20.20 11.05
N GLY A 114 -21.85 21.48 10.95
CA GLY A 114 -21.07 22.59 11.48
C GLY A 114 -20.82 22.50 13.00
N ALA A 115 -21.78 21.98 13.76
CA ALA A 115 -21.61 21.81 15.22
C ALA A 115 -20.53 20.75 15.53
N PHE A 116 -20.47 19.68 14.76
CA PHE A 116 -19.36 18.71 14.87
C PHE A 116 -18.02 19.35 14.54
N VAL A 117 -17.94 20.13 13.43
CA VAL A 117 -16.70 20.80 13.02
C VAL A 117 -16.22 21.76 14.10
N ASP A 118 -17.14 22.55 14.70
CA ASP A 118 -16.80 23.50 15.76
C ASP A 118 -16.24 22.80 17.01
N ASP A 119 -16.88 21.75 17.48
CA ASP A 119 -16.45 20.99 18.66
C ASP A 119 -15.14 20.20 18.39
N PHE A 120 -14.96 19.70 17.16
CA PHE A 120 -13.71 19.06 16.73
C PHE A 120 -12.53 20.06 16.74
N VAL A 121 -12.74 21.25 16.17
CA VAL A 121 -11.72 22.31 16.20
C VAL A 121 -11.40 22.74 17.63
N ASN A 122 -12.41 22.82 18.53
CA ASN A 122 -12.17 23.13 19.94
C ASN A 122 -11.29 22.08 20.63
N THR A 123 -11.48 20.79 20.34
CA THR A 123 -10.57 19.73 20.80
C THR A 123 -9.16 19.97 20.27
N LEU A 124 -8.99 20.28 18.98
CA LEU A 124 -7.68 20.54 18.38
C LEU A 124 -6.98 21.78 18.95
N LEU A 125 -7.70 22.89 19.18
CA LEU A 125 -7.16 24.06 19.84
C LEU A 125 -6.63 23.72 21.24
N THR A 126 -7.32 22.84 21.96
CA THR A 126 -6.87 22.33 23.24
C THR A 126 -5.60 21.52 23.13
N VAL A 127 -5.50 20.61 22.14
CA VAL A 127 -4.27 19.86 21.84
C VAL A 127 -3.11 20.82 21.52
N CYS A 128 -3.32 21.75 20.61
CA CYS A 128 -2.29 22.72 20.20
C CYS A 128 -1.83 23.61 21.36
N SER A 129 -2.74 23.94 22.31
CA SER A 129 -2.41 24.72 23.52
C SER A 129 -1.42 24.02 24.45
N THR A 130 -1.16 22.72 24.28
CA THR A 130 -0.14 21.97 25.02
C THR A 130 1.29 22.23 24.54
N GLY A 131 1.44 22.98 23.43
CA GLY A 131 2.73 23.35 22.87
C GLY A 131 3.40 22.28 22.00
N VAL A 132 2.66 21.27 21.53
CA VAL A 132 3.16 20.30 20.54
C VAL A 132 3.41 20.96 19.19
N LYS A 133 4.41 20.46 18.46
CA LYS A 133 4.74 20.96 17.12
C LYS A 133 4.10 20.15 15.99
N LEU A 134 3.68 18.92 16.27
CA LEU A 134 3.02 18.02 15.34
C LEU A 134 1.76 17.43 15.97
N VAL A 135 0.64 17.49 15.26
CA VAL A 135 -0.56 16.73 15.56
C VAL A 135 -0.82 15.78 14.38
N LEU A 136 -0.74 14.48 14.60
CA LEU A 136 -1.06 13.45 13.63
C LEU A 136 -2.51 13.00 13.83
N PHE A 137 -3.30 13.06 12.77
CA PHE A 137 -4.66 12.54 12.76
C PHE A 137 -4.64 11.05 12.44
N GLU A 138 -5.53 10.32 13.12
CA GLU A 138 -5.72 8.89 12.89
C GLU A 138 -6.24 8.59 11.47
N ASP A 139 -6.18 7.34 11.05
CA ASP A 139 -6.52 6.87 9.70
C ASP A 139 -8.03 6.76 9.42
N ASP A 140 -8.85 7.35 10.27
CA ASP A 140 -10.29 7.43 10.16
C ASP A 140 -10.81 8.78 9.58
N PHE A 141 -9.93 9.54 8.91
CA PHE A 141 -10.29 10.76 8.19
C PHE A 141 -10.88 10.40 6.81
N THR A 142 -12.05 9.76 6.82
CA THR A 142 -12.69 9.10 5.68
C THR A 142 -14.20 9.02 5.85
N LEU A 143 -14.95 8.97 4.74
CA LEU A 143 -16.40 8.78 4.76
C LEU A 143 -16.82 7.37 4.37
N SER A 144 -15.97 6.66 3.61
CA SER A 144 -16.24 5.31 3.09
C SER A 144 -15.41 4.25 3.79
N GLY A 145 -15.72 2.99 3.60
CA GLY A 145 -15.02 1.87 4.22
C GLY A 145 -15.49 1.62 5.65
N GLY A 146 -14.72 2.03 6.63
CA GLY A 146 -15.05 1.87 8.04
C GLY A 146 -15.45 0.44 8.42
N LYS A 147 -16.10 0.26 9.55
CA LYS A 147 -16.55 -1.07 10.02
C LYS A 147 -17.73 -1.66 9.26
N SER A 148 -18.46 -0.89 8.47
CA SER A 148 -19.53 -1.40 7.62
C SER A 148 -19.04 -1.80 6.21
N TYR A 149 -17.81 -1.45 5.85
CA TYR A 149 -17.18 -1.75 4.55
C TYR A 149 -18.05 -1.36 3.36
N ASP A 150 -18.51 -0.11 3.33
CA ASP A 150 -19.35 0.40 2.25
C ASP A 150 -19.02 1.85 1.91
N PHE A 151 -19.64 2.38 0.87
CA PHE A 151 -19.51 3.78 0.48
C PHE A 151 -20.29 4.70 1.41
N GLY A 152 -19.72 5.84 1.73
CA GLY A 152 -20.33 6.94 2.47
C GLY A 152 -20.05 8.28 1.77
N CYS A 153 -20.74 9.33 2.14
CA CYS A 153 -21.84 9.40 3.07
C CYS A 153 -23.16 9.59 2.30
N ALA A 154 -24.23 8.99 2.78
CA ALA A 154 -25.58 9.15 2.21
C ALA A 154 -26.57 9.73 3.25
N CYS A 155 -26.09 10.58 4.18
CA CYS A 155 -26.98 11.35 5.06
C CYS A 155 -27.71 12.46 4.28
N GLU A 156 -28.76 13.03 4.83
CA GLU A 156 -29.59 14.03 4.16
C GLU A 156 -28.77 15.25 3.66
N LYS A 157 -27.79 15.71 4.45
CA LYS A 157 -26.92 16.83 4.04
C LYS A 157 -26.09 16.48 2.77
N HIS A 158 -25.57 15.25 2.70
CA HIS A 158 -24.85 14.80 1.53
C HIS A 158 -25.75 14.58 0.31
N LEU A 159 -26.97 14.01 0.49
CA LEU A 159 -27.91 13.87 -0.62
C LEU A 159 -28.31 15.23 -1.20
N ALA A 160 -28.45 16.26 -0.36
CA ALA A 160 -28.68 17.62 -0.82
C ALA A 160 -27.47 18.19 -1.58
N LEU A 161 -26.24 17.94 -1.12
CA LEU A 161 -25.01 18.35 -1.79
C LEU A 161 -24.89 17.68 -3.17
N TYR A 162 -25.09 16.37 -3.25
CA TYR A 162 -25.02 15.64 -4.53
C TYR A 162 -26.08 16.10 -5.51
N SER A 163 -27.32 16.35 -5.03
CA SER A 163 -28.37 16.93 -5.86
C SER A 163 -28.01 18.30 -6.42
N SER A 164 -27.35 19.13 -5.62
CA SER A 164 -26.88 20.45 -6.05
C SER A 164 -25.76 20.34 -7.11
N ILE A 165 -24.83 19.38 -6.96
CA ILE A 165 -23.76 19.15 -7.94
C ILE A 165 -24.34 18.59 -9.24
N LEU A 166 -25.26 17.65 -9.15
CA LEU A 166 -25.89 16.99 -10.29
C LEU A 166 -26.83 17.95 -11.06
N GLY A 167 -27.40 18.95 -10.37
CA GLY A 167 -28.41 19.86 -10.94
C GLY A 167 -29.83 19.28 -10.94
N GLU A 168 -30.04 18.10 -10.37
CA GLU A 168 -31.32 17.44 -10.20
C GLU A 168 -31.38 16.69 -8.88
N LYS A 169 -32.59 16.39 -8.40
CA LYS A 169 -32.79 15.72 -7.11
C LYS A 169 -32.32 14.26 -7.20
N THR A 170 -31.39 13.89 -6.33
CA THR A 170 -31.06 12.48 -6.08
C THR A 170 -31.44 12.11 -4.64
N ASP A 171 -31.93 10.90 -4.46
CA ASP A 171 -32.27 10.31 -3.16
C ASP A 171 -31.34 9.14 -2.84
N PHE A 172 -31.58 8.52 -1.69
CA PHE A 172 -30.76 7.40 -1.22
C PHE A 172 -30.76 6.21 -2.19
N ASP A 173 -31.93 5.83 -2.72
CA ASP A 173 -32.06 4.65 -3.58
C ASP A 173 -31.45 4.90 -4.97
N SER A 174 -31.63 6.11 -5.52
CA SER A 174 -31.01 6.55 -6.76
C SER A 174 -29.47 6.56 -6.64
N LEU A 175 -28.94 7.15 -5.55
CA LEU A 175 -27.52 7.16 -5.27
C LEU A 175 -26.95 5.74 -5.14
N ARG A 176 -27.62 4.90 -4.32
CA ARG A 176 -27.21 3.51 -4.12
C ARG A 176 -27.20 2.73 -5.43
N SER A 177 -28.26 2.85 -6.22
CA SER A 177 -28.36 2.19 -7.52
C SER A 177 -27.25 2.61 -8.46
N ALA A 178 -26.96 3.93 -8.54
CA ALA A 178 -25.92 4.47 -9.42
C ALA A 178 -24.50 4.03 -9.00
N LEU A 179 -24.19 4.00 -7.68
CA LEU A 179 -22.88 3.56 -7.20
C LEU A 179 -22.70 2.04 -7.33
N TYR A 180 -23.76 1.27 -7.14
CA TYR A 180 -23.69 -0.20 -7.27
C TYR A 180 -23.87 -0.66 -8.72
N SER A 181 -24.23 0.22 -9.63
CA SER A 181 -24.29 -0.07 -11.05
C SER A 181 -22.89 -0.17 -11.68
N GLN A 182 -22.87 -0.55 -12.95
CA GLN A 182 -21.61 -0.70 -13.66
C GLN A 182 -21.08 0.64 -14.18
N GLY A 183 -19.85 0.95 -13.81
CA GLY A 183 -19.03 1.98 -14.44
C GLY A 183 -19.41 3.42 -14.10
N LYS A 184 -18.81 4.32 -14.86
CA LYS A 184 -18.96 5.76 -14.73
C LYS A 184 -20.39 6.20 -15.07
N ASN A 185 -20.97 7.07 -14.25
CA ASN A 185 -22.26 7.69 -14.49
C ASN A 185 -22.35 9.05 -13.76
N PRO A 186 -23.25 9.97 -14.17
CA PRO A 186 -23.32 11.33 -13.60
C PRO A 186 -23.59 11.38 -12.09
N VAL A 187 -24.37 10.45 -11.55
CA VAL A 187 -24.67 10.39 -10.10
C VAL A 187 -23.44 9.96 -9.32
N ARG A 188 -22.67 8.98 -9.82
CA ARG A 188 -21.39 8.58 -9.24
C ARG A 188 -20.37 9.71 -9.29
N ASP A 189 -20.28 10.44 -10.40
CA ASP A 189 -19.39 11.59 -10.55
C ASP A 189 -19.77 12.69 -9.53
N ALA A 190 -21.06 12.98 -9.34
CA ALA A 190 -21.54 13.93 -8.36
C ALA A 190 -21.22 13.48 -6.92
N TRP A 191 -21.33 12.19 -6.63
CA TRP A 191 -20.95 11.62 -5.32
C TRP A 191 -19.44 11.77 -5.08
N ILE A 192 -18.59 11.40 -6.04
CA ILE A 192 -17.12 11.54 -5.92
C ILE A 192 -16.74 13.00 -5.66
N GLU A 193 -17.29 13.94 -6.44
CA GLU A 193 -17.03 15.38 -6.27
C GLU A 193 -17.53 15.88 -4.91
N GLY A 194 -18.72 15.45 -4.47
CA GLY A 194 -19.27 15.85 -3.19
C GLY A 194 -18.49 15.32 -1.99
N VAL A 195 -18.03 14.07 -2.03
CA VAL A 195 -17.16 13.49 -1.01
C VAL A 195 -15.80 14.20 -0.98
N LYS A 196 -15.18 14.39 -2.16
CA LYS A 196 -13.93 15.13 -2.30
C LYS A 196 -14.04 16.54 -1.71
N ARG A 197 -15.10 17.28 -2.08
CA ARG A 197 -15.35 18.62 -1.59
C ARG A 197 -15.54 18.64 -0.07
N THR A 198 -16.32 17.72 0.47
CA THR A 198 -16.56 17.61 1.92
C THR A 198 -15.27 17.40 2.70
N LEU A 199 -14.43 16.47 2.29
CA LEU A 199 -13.16 16.18 2.99
C LEU A 199 -12.17 17.35 2.88
N ARG A 200 -12.09 17.99 1.71
CA ARG A 200 -11.21 19.16 1.51
C ARG A 200 -11.68 20.37 2.32
N ASP A 201 -12.97 20.68 2.30
CA ASP A 201 -13.52 21.81 3.02
C ASP A 201 -13.39 21.62 4.53
N PHE A 202 -13.58 20.38 5.01
CA PHE A 202 -13.34 20.05 6.41
C PHE A 202 -11.86 20.22 6.78
N ALA A 203 -10.94 19.65 5.98
CA ALA A 203 -9.52 19.79 6.19
C ALA A 203 -9.08 21.26 6.13
N GLY A 204 -9.59 22.04 5.16
CA GLY A 204 -9.31 23.47 5.03
C GLY A 204 -9.80 24.28 6.22
N THR A 205 -11.06 24.06 6.64
CA THR A 205 -11.63 24.74 7.81
C THR A 205 -10.83 24.45 9.09
N VAL A 206 -10.43 23.20 9.29
CA VAL A 206 -9.60 22.80 10.43
C VAL A 206 -8.25 23.50 10.36
N SER A 207 -7.58 23.46 9.19
CA SER A 207 -6.30 24.09 8.96
C SER A 207 -6.33 25.59 9.24
N ASP A 208 -7.27 26.32 8.62
CA ASP A 208 -7.38 27.76 8.75
C ASP A 208 -7.62 28.19 10.18
N ARG A 209 -8.53 27.53 10.88
CA ARG A 209 -8.88 27.88 12.28
C ARG A 209 -7.74 27.57 13.26
N ILE A 210 -7.01 26.48 13.06
CA ILE A 210 -5.85 26.13 13.90
C ILE A 210 -4.69 27.07 13.61
N HIS A 211 -4.34 27.31 12.36
CA HIS A 211 -3.20 28.14 12.01
C HIS A 211 -3.42 29.64 12.28
N ALA A 212 -4.67 30.08 12.39
CA ALA A 212 -4.98 31.43 12.87
C ALA A 212 -4.50 31.67 14.32
N VAL A 213 -4.42 30.61 15.14
CA VAL A 213 -4.02 30.69 16.55
C VAL A 213 -2.61 30.11 16.78
N TYR A 214 -2.30 29.01 16.09
CA TYR A 214 -1.04 28.26 16.22
C TYR A 214 -0.37 28.07 14.84
N PRO A 215 0.19 29.12 14.24
CA PRO A 215 0.65 29.12 12.85
C PRO A 215 1.78 28.11 12.56
N ASN A 216 2.54 27.73 13.57
CA ASN A 216 3.71 26.84 13.43
C ASN A 216 3.40 25.36 13.79
N VAL A 217 2.17 25.03 14.18
CA VAL A 217 1.82 23.65 14.47
C VAL A 217 1.58 22.92 13.14
N ARG A 218 2.24 21.80 12.96
CA ARG A 218 2.04 20.93 11.80
C ARG A 218 0.87 20.00 12.05
N LEU A 219 -0.05 19.93 11.10
CA LEU A 219 -1.12 18.95 11.08
C LEU A 219 -0.79 17.88 10.03
N GLY A 220 -0.82 16.62 10.42
CA GLY A 220 -0.51 15.48 9.57
C GLY A 220 -1.66 14.47 9.53
N LEU A 221 -1.66 13.62 8.51
CA LEU A 221 -2.68 12.58 8.32
C LEU A 221 -2.04 11.19 8.36
N SER A 222 -2.78 10.24 8.91
CA SER A 222 -2.50 8.82 8.72
C SER A 222 -3.32 8.29 7.55
N ALA A 223 -2.67 7.62 6.61
CA ALA A 223 -3.34 6.94 5.52
C ALA A 223 -3.85 5.57 5.99
N ASN A 224 -5.01 5.17 5.54
CA ASN A 224 -5.43 3.76 5.56
C ASN A 224 -5.31 3.15 4.15
N SER A 225 -5.39 1.83 4.05
CA SER A 225 -5.16 1.11 2.80
C SER A 225 -6.19 1.42 1.69
N SER A 226 -7.31 2.03 2.02
CA SER A 226 -8.37 2.44 1.10
C SER A 226 -8.42 3.93 0.77
N SER A 227 -7.65 4.77 1.48
CA SER A 227 -7.68 6.24 1.36
C SER A 227 -7.39 6.81 -0.03
N TYR A 228 -6.92 6.00 -0.95
CA TYR A 228 -6.52 6.45 -2.29
C TYR A 228 -7.58 6.14 -3.36
N ASN A 229 -8.47 5.19 -3.12
CA ASN A 229 -9.37 4.66 -4.14
C ASN A 229 -10.87 4.71 -3.79
N LEU A 230 -11.26 4.78 -2.50
CA LEU A 230 -12.67 4.67 -2.14
C LEU A 230 -13.46 5.98 -2.20
N GLU A 231 -12.81 7.13 -2.19
CA GLU A 231 -13.48 8.42 -2.03
C GLU A 231 -13.16 9.43 -3.13
N GLY A 232 -12.34 9.04 -4.10
CA GLY A 232 -11.93 9.95 -5.16
C GLY A 232 -11.12 11.17 -4.66
N CYS A 233 -10.81 11.25 -3.37
CA CYS A 233 -10.00 12.30 -2.76
C CYS A 233 -8.64 11.75 -2.33
N PRO A 234 -7.59 11.97 -3.13
CA PRO A 234 -6.28 11.42 -2.84
C PRO A 234 -5.69 11.92 -1.53
N MET A 235 -5.15 11.02 -0.71
CA MET A 235 -4.51 11.36 0.56
C MET A 235 -3.43 12.45 0.44
N PRO A 236 -2.56 12.48 -0.58
CA PRO A 236 -1.57 13.56 -0.71
C PRO A 236 -2.18 14.94 -0.91
N GLU A 237 -3.35 15.03 -1.57
CA GLU A 237 -4.09 16.28 -1.73
C GLU A 237 -4.63 16.77 -0.37
N LEU A 238 -5.28 15.88 0.39
CA LEU A 238 -5.77 16.18 1.73
C LEU A 238 -4.64 16.57 2.68
N ALA A 239 -3.50 15.88 2.61
CA ALA A 239 -2.35 16.19 3.43
C ALA A 239 -1.80 17.60 3.19
N ARG A 240 -1.83 18.09 1.93
CA ARG A 240 -1.44 19.47 1.62
C ARG A 240 -2.45 20.49 2.14
N VAL A 241 -3.74 20.19 2.01
CA VAL A 241 -4.80 21.08 2.53
C VAL A 241 -4.74 21.20 4.04
N ILE A 242 -4.65 20.08 4.78
CA ILE A 242 -4.62 20.10 6.25
C ILE A 242 -3.36 20.76 6.80
N ALA A 243 -2.23 20.61 6.11
CA ALA A 243 -0.95 21.21 6.51
C ALA A 243 -0.94 22.73 6.40
N GLY A 244 -1.80 23.31 5.55
CA GLY A 244 -1.86 24.75 5.33
C GLY A 244 -0.51 25.34 4.93
N PRO A 245 0.04 26.32 5.70
CA PRO A 245 1.33 26.92 5.38
C PRO A 245 2.55 26.06 5.74
N ASN A 246 2.35 24.96 6.46
CA ASN A 246 3.44 24.13 6.97
C ASN A 246 3.75 22.95 6.02
N ARG A 247 4.91 22.31 6.20
CA ARG A 247 5.28 21.12 5.45
C ARG A 247 4.31 19.97 5.78
N PRO A 248 3.64 19.36 4.77
CA PRO A 248 2.74 18.24 5.00
C PRO A 248 3.44 17.03 5.63
N PHE A 249 2.70 16.27 6.43
CA PHE A 249 3.17 15.04 7.07
C PHE A 249 2.17 13.92 6.87
N VAL A 250 2.63 12.74 6.43
CA VAL A 250 1.78 11.56 6.23
C VAL A 250 2.43 10.32 6.83
N ARG A 251 1.69 9.60 7.67
CA ARG A 251 1.97 8.22 8.01
C ARG A 251 1.40 7.32 6.91
N LEU A 252 2.27 6.66 6.16
CA LEU A 252 1.90 5.73 5.10
C LEU A 252 1.43 4.41 5.71
N THR A 253 0.35 3.84 5.15
CA THR A 253 -0.18 2.55 5.61
C THR A 253 0.55 1.37 4.97
N GLY A 254 0.62 0.24 5.67
CA GLY A 254 1.24 -1.00 5.17
C GLY A 254 1.97 -1.77 6.26
N ALA A 255 1.55 -1.61 7.49
CA ALA A 255 2.15 -2.26 8.66
C ALA A 255 2.28 -3.79 8.50
N PRO A 256 3.30 -4.39 9.12
CA PRO A 256 3.50 -5.84 9.04
C PRO A 256 2.39 -6.65 9.72
N TYR A 257 1.70 -6.10 10.71
CA TYR A 257 0.70 -6.77 11.53
C TYR A 257 1.05 -8.24 11.79
N TRP A 258 0.12 -9.09 12.18
CA TRP A 258 0.29 -10.53 12.37
C TRP A 258 0.24 -11.35 11.07
N LYS A 259 0.43 -10.71 9.94
CA LYS A 259 0.34 -11.35 8.62
C LYS A 259 1.54 -12.22 8.31
N ASN A 260 1.36 -13.14 7.38
CA ASN A 260 2.43 -13.93 6.82
C ASN A 260 3.54 -13.03 6.24
N ALA A 261 4.78 -13.27 6.63
CA ALA A 261 5.95 -12.51 6.17
C ALA A 261 6.12 -12.51 4.64
N LEU A 262 5.61 -13.52 3.94
CA LEU A 262 5.58 -13.54 2.47
C LEU A 262 4.87 -12.33 1.85
N ALA A 263 3.96 -11.69 2.59
CA ALA A 263 3.28 -10.48 2.14
C ALA A 263 4.13 -9.20 2.34
N PHE A 264 5.27 -9.26 3.01
CA PHE A 264 6.04 -8.07 3.34
C PHE A 264 6.61 -7.37 2.11
N GLY A 265 7.02 -8.13 1.08
CA GLY A 265 7.45 -7.55 -0.18
C GLY A 265 6.38 -6.65 -0.81
N SER A 266 5.16 -7.15 -0.94
CA SER A 266 4.06 -6.37 -1.49
C SER A 266 3.63 -5.20 -0.56
N ASN A 267 3.76 -5.35 0.76
CA ASN A 267 3.55 -4.23 1.68
C ASN A 267 4.63 -3.13 1.49
N ALA A 268 5.90 -3.51 1.28
CA ALA A 268 6.95 -2.56 0.95
C ALA A 268 6.69 -1.85 -0.38
N GLU A 269 6.18 -2.57 -1.39
CA GLU A 269 5.74 -1.99 -2.66
C GLU A 269 4.58 -0.99 -2.46
N ALA A 270 3.62 -1.29 -1.58
CA ALA A 270 2.56 -0.35 -1.23
C ALA A 270 3.12 0.95 -0.61
N ILE A 271 4.12 0.86 0.24
CA ILE A 271 4.81 2.03 0.80
C ILE A 271 5.52 2.84 -0.31
N ARG A 272 6.21 2.18 -1.23
CA ARG A 272 6.89 2.83 -2.36
C ARG A 272 5.92 3.60 -3.24
N LEU A 273 4.78 3.00 -3.57
CA LEU A 273 3.73 3.63 -4.36
C LEU A 273 3.16 4.87 -3.66
N GLN A 274 2.83 4.76 -2.37
CA GLN A 274 2.34 5.89 -1.59
C GLN A 274 3.38 7.02 -1.51
N LYS A 275 4.66 6.67 -1.29
CA LYS A 275 5.76 7.66 -1.32
C LYS A 275 5.87 8.36 -2.67
N TYR A 276 5.72 7.61 -3.77
CA TYR A 276 5.70 8.18 -5.12
C TYR A 276 4.54 9.17 -5.28
N TRP A 277 3.32 8.81 -4.85
CA TRP A 277 2.16 9.70 -4.92
C TRP A 277 2.29 10.95 -4.01
N CYS A 278 2.92 10.81 -2.86
CA CYS A 278 3.17 11.93 -1.95
C CYS A 278 4.18 12.94 -2.54
N GLY A 279 5.15 12.47 -3.31
CA GLY A 279 6.22 13.33 -3.82
C GLY A 279 7.27 13.69 -2.76
N ALA A 280 8.12 14.69 -3.07
CA ALA A 280 9.22 15.10 -2.22
C ALA A 280 8.84 16.16 -1.17
N ASP A 281 7.77 16.88 -1.41
CA ASP A 281 7.29 17.97 -0.54
C ASP A 281 6.64 17.47 0.76
N ILE A 282 6.06 16.27 0.73
CA ILE A 282 5.44 15.64 1.90
C ILE A 282 6.47 14.84 2.69
N GLU A 283 6.58 15.13 3.99
CA GLU A 283 7.32 14.28 4.92
C GLU A 283 6.52 13.00 5.17
N THR A 284 7.16 11.84 4.99
CA THR A 284 6.49 10.55 5.06
C THR A 284 7.17 9.62 6.05
N VAL A 285 6.38 8.95 6.88
CA VAL A 285 6.85 7.88 7.76
C VAL A 285 6.06 6.60 7.49
N THR A 286 6.71 5.45 7.61
CA THR A 286 6.03 4.16 7.48
C THR A 286 5.33 3.77 8.79
N GLU A 287 4.28 2.98 8.67
CA GLU A 287 3.58 2.40 9.83
C GLU A 287 4.26 1.08 10.23
N GLY A 288 4.91 1.07 11.38
CA GLY A 288 5.51 -0.13 11.97
C GLY A 288 4.65 -0.72 13.09
N ASP A 289 3.34 -0.94 12.83
CA ASP A 289 2.43 -1.50 13.83
C ASP A 289 2.56 -3.02 13.94
N THR A 290 2.53 -3.49 15.18
CA THR A 290 2.65 -4.91 15.56
C THR A 290 1.36 -5.45 16.17
N TYR A 291 0.22 -4.90 15.76
CA TYR A 291 -1.06 -5.42 16.26
C TYR A 291 -1.34 -6.86 15.76
N PRO A 292 -1.85 -7.79 16.58
CA PRO A 292 -2.00 -7.67 18.04
C PRO A 292 -0.66 -7.88 18.75
N ARG A 293 -0.35 -7.00 19.70
CA ARG A 293 0.79 -7.16 20.63
C ARG A 293 0.43 -8.19 21.70
N PRO A 294 1.36 -8.81 22.37
CA PRO A 294 2.81 -8.54 22.46
C PRO A 294 3.67 -9.34 21.46
N ARG A 295 5.01 -9.28 21.61
CA ARG A 295 6.02 -9.83 20.72
C ARG A 295 5.85 -11.30 20.32
N HIS A 296 5.33 -12.14 21.20
CA HIS A 296 5.11 -13.57 20.89
C HIS A 296 3.95 -13.80 19.88
N TRP A 297 3.11 -12.81 19.62
CA TRP A 297 2.11 -12.82 18.55
C TRP A 297 2.67 -12.27 17.25
N VAL A 298 3.45 -11.19 17.35
CA VAL A 298 4.13 -10.56 16.21
C VAL A 298 5.61 -10.47 16.55
N PRO A 299 6.44 -11.40 16.08
CA PRO A 299 7.86 -11.44 16.42
C PRO A 299 8.59 -10.14 16.08
N ALA A 300 9.48 -9.71 16.96
CA ALA A 300 10.32 -8.54 16.74
C ALA A 300 11.15 -8.66 15.44
N THR A 301 11.59 -9.86 15.10
CA THR A 301 12.31 -10.14 13.84
C THR A 301 11.49 -9.71 12.61
N LEU A 302 10.17 -9.88 12.62
CA LEU A 302 9.32 -9.48 11.50
C LEU A 302 9.17 -7.96 11.41
N LEU A 303 9.04 -7.26 12.54
CA LEU A 303 9.02 -5.79 12.58
C LEU A 303 10.34 -5.21 12.05
N GLU A 304 11.48 -5.78 12.49
CA GLU A 304 12.80 -5.37 12.04
C GLU A 304 13.01 -5.65 10.53
N ARG A 305 12.54 -6.79 10.06
CA ARG A 305 12.55 -7.14 8.64
C ARG A 305 11.79 -6.10 7.81
N TYR A 306 10.60 -5.76 8.25
CA TYR A 306 9.76 -4.76 7.59
C TYR A 306 10.45 -3.38 7.57
N ASP A 307 11.02 -2.94 8.70
CA ASP A 307 11.76 -1.67 8.79
C ASP A 307 12.94 -1.65 7.79
N MET A 308 13.77 -2.70 7.77
CA MET A 308 14.89 -2.81 6.83
C MET A 308 14.45 -2.79 5.37
N MET A 309 13.38 -3.51 5.04
CA MET A 309 12.83 -3.54 3.68
C MET A 309 12.35 -2.17 3.23
N THR A 310 11.59 -1.47 4.06
CA THR A 310 11.04 -0.15 3.73
C THR A 310 12.14 0.92 3.68
N ARG A 311 13.18 0.84 4.50
CA ARG A 311 14.37 1.69 4.40
C ARG A 311 15.12 1.49 3.07
N ALA A 312 15.34 0.25 2.65
CA ALA A 312 16.01 -0.05 1.39
C ALA A 312 15.15 0.35 0.17
N ALA A 313 13.84 0.21 0.27
CA ALA A 313 12.93 0.30 -0.87
C ALA A 313 12.36 1.69 -1.12
N SER A 314 12.30 2.63 -0.13
CA SER A 314 11.38 3.78 -0.27
C SER A 314 12.00 5.06 0.19
N LYS A 315 12.94 5.61 0.28
CA LYS A 315 13.40 6.98 0.70
C LYS A 315 12.39 7.75 1.59
N ASN A 316 11.76 7.04 2.55
CA ASN A 316 10.91 7.67 3.55
C ASN A 316 11.74 8.44 4.57
N ASP A 317 11.10 9.44 5.21
CA ASP A 317 11.76 10.28 6.22
C ASP A 317 11.84 9.58 7.59
N GLY A 318 11.12 8.48 7.82
CA GLY A 318 11.15 7.75 9.08
C GLY A 318 10.14 6.60 9.19
N ILE A 319 9.97 6.11 10.40
CA ILE A 319 9.00 5.08 10.79
C ILE A 319 8.30 5.44 12.10
N LEU A 320 6.99 5.26 12.15
CA LEU A 320 6.21 5.19 13.37
C LEU A 320 6.22 3.74 13.85
N LYS A 321 7.05 3.42 14.86
CA LYS A 321 7.38 2.03 15.22
C LYS A 321 6.86 1.66 16.61
N TYR A 322 6.00 0.68 16.66
CA TYR A 322 5.37 0.20 17.89
C TYR A 322 6.29 -0.80 18.60
N MET A 323 7.10 -0.32 19.54
CA MET A 323 8.16 -1.10 20.18
C MET A 323 7.98 -1.32 21.67
N LEU A 324 7.08 -0.57 22.33
CA LEU A 324 6.94 -0.62 23.78
C LEU A 324 5.91 -1.67 24.22
N ASP A 325 5.96 -2.08 25.47
CA ASP A 325 4.81 -2.69 26.12
C ASP A 325 3.77 -1.61 26.41
N TYR A 326 2.61 -1.72 25.77
CA TYR A 326 1.53 -0.75 25.87
C TYR A 326 0.44 -1.17 26.89
N VAL A 327 0.57 -2.36 27.46
CA VAL A 327 -0.40 -2.91 28.42
C VAL A 327 0.09 -2.76 29.86
N SER A 328 1.33 -3.15 30.10
CA SER A 328 1.92 -3.18 31.46
C SER A 328 2.84 -1.97 31.69
N SER A 329 4.12 -2.22 31.91
CA SER A 329 5.17 -1.22 31.99
C SER A 329 6.09 -1.39 30.79
N ALA A 330 6.65 -0.31 30.28
CA ALA A 330 7.48 -0.32 29.08
C ALA A 330 8.69 -1.28 29.19
N ASP A 331 9.14 -1.60 30.40
CA ASP A 331 10.21 -2.54 30.69
C ASP A 331 9.75 -3.99 30.88
N SER A 332 8.44 -4.28 30.79
CA SER A 332 7.91 -5.63 30.94
C SER A 332 8.17 -6.52 29.72
N GLU A 333 8.23 -5.91 28.53
CA GLU A 333 8.59 -6.57 27.27
C GLU A 333 9.53 -5.65 26.45
N THR A 334 10.79 -5.96 26.43
CA THR A 334 11.83 -5.14 25.79
C THR A 334 12.34 -5.71 24.47
N GLY A 335 11.83 -6.87 24.06
CA GLY A 335 12.36 -7.62 22.92
C GLY A 335 12.28 -6.88 21.59
N TYR A 336 11.34 -5.95 21.40
CA TYR A 336 11.32 -5.08 20.21
C TYR A 336 12.48 -4.09 20.23
N THR A 337 12.72 -3.42 21.37
CA THR A 337 13.84 -2.49 21.53
C THR A 337 15.18 -3.21 21.41
N ASP A 338 15.30 -4.41 22.00
CA ASP A 338 16.51 -5.23 21.89
C ASP A 338 16.82 -5.59 20.43
N ALA A 339 15.79 -6.01 19.68
CA ALA A 339 15.93 -6.33 18.26
C ALA A 339 16.32 -5.10 17.44
N HIS A 340 15.69 -3.94 17.71
CA HIS A 340 16.01 -2.69 17.04
C HIS A 340 17.48 -2.30 17.23
N LEU A 341 17.96 -2.31 18.46
CA LEU A 341 19.35 -1.97 18.77
C LEU A 341 20.35 -2.95 18.14
N LYS A 342 20.02 -4.26 18.16
CA LYS A 342 20.84 -5.29 17.51
C LYS A 342 20.96 -5.06 16.00
N ASN A 343 19.92 -4.53 15.35
CA ASN A 343 19.88 -4.32 13.92
C ASN A 343 20.41 -2.93 13.47
N ALA A 344 20.79 -2.04 14.39
CA ALA A 344 21.30 -0.71 14.05
C ALA A 344 22.43 -0.72 12.99
N PRO A 345 23.44 -1.63 13.02
CA PRO A 345 24.47 -1.68 11.97
C PRO A 345 23.90 -2.02 10.57
N HIS A 346 22.77 -2.72 10.51
CA HIS A 346 22.11 -3.05 9.24
C HIS A 346 21.42 -1.83 8.65
N TYR A 347 20.83 -0.97 9.47
CA TYR A 347 20.25 0.30 9.03
C TYR A 347 21.31 1.21 8.41
N ASP A 348 22.47 1.36 9.08
CA ASP A 348 23.61 2.15 8.59
C ASP A 348 24.12 1.61 7.23
N ALA A 349 24.16 0.28 7.07
CA ALA A 349 24.56 -0.33 5.82
C ALA A 349 23.54 -0.09 4.69
N ILE A 350 22.25 -0.20 4.98
CA ILE A 350 21.18 0.11 4.02
C ILE A 350 21.25 1.58 3.60
N GLU A 351 21.36 2.50 4.55
CA GLU A 351 21.46 3.94 4.27
C GLU A 351 22.68 4.22 3.38
N ARG A 352 23.86 3.69 3.70
CA ARG A 352 25.08 3.84 2.90
C ARG A 352 24.93 3.28 1.47
N LEU A 353 24.20 2.18 1.28
CA LEU A 353 24.06 1.54 -0.01
C LEU A 353 22.92 2.12 -0.86
N PHE A 354 21.91 2.72 -0.26
CA PHE A 354 20.68 3.14 -0.94
C PHE A 354 20.35 4.65 -0.85
N ALA A 355 21.12 5.47 -0.10
CA ALA A 355 20.82 6.90 0.07
C ALA A 355 20.77 7.65 -1.27
N ASP A 356 21.80 7.45 -2.11
CA ASP A 356 22.03 8.22 -3.32
C ASP A 356 21.73 7.43 -4.62
N VAL A 357 20.86 6.41 -4.52
CA VAL A 357 20.50 5.62 -5.70
C VAL A 357 19.23 6.14 -6.35
N GLU A 358 19.14 5.98 -7.67
CA GLU A 358 17.91 6.01 -8.43
C GLU A 358 17.40 4.57 -8.59
N TYR A 359 16.16 4.30 -8.14
CA TYR A 359 15.60 2.95 -8.24
C TYR A 359 15.47 2.48 -9.69
N ASP A 360 15.72 1.19 -9.93
CA ASP A 360 15.65 0.57 -11.25
C ASP A 360 14.91 -0.77 -11.21
N GLY A 361 14.11 -1.01 -12.25
CA GLY A 361 13.25 -2.18 -12.39
C GLY A 361 12.24 -1.98 -13.50
N ILE A 362 11.13 -2.71 -13.46
CA ILE A 362 9.96 -2.43 -14.28
C ILE A 362 9.08 -1.40 -13.59
N ASN A 363 8.52 -0.47 -14.35
CA ASN A 363 7.57 0.49 -13.78
C ASN A 363 6.24 -0.20 -13.43
N VAL A 364 5.65 0.15 -12.30
CA VAL A 364 4.26 -0.25 -11.95
C VAL A 364 3.39 0.98 -12.09
N LEU A 365 2.48 0.96 -13.06
CA LEU A 365 1.58 2.06 -13.36
C LEU A 365 0.29 1.87 -12.55
N GLU A 366 0.14 2.69 -11.53
CA GLU A 366 -1.04 2.70 -10.66
C GLU A 366 -1.57 4.11 -10.50
N ASN A 367 -2.88 4.25 -10.61
CA ASN A 367 -3.58 5.53 -10.51
C ASN A 367 -4.49 5.56 -9.28
N GLN A 368 -4.70 6.77 -8.77
CA GLN A 368 -5.63 7.04 -7.68
C GLN A 368 -7.03 7.28 -8.23
N GLY A 369 -8.06 7.05 -7.41
CA GLY A 369 -9.42 7.38 -7.79
C GLY A 369 -10.05 6.44 -8.81
N LEU A 370 -9.62 5.19 -8.91
CA LEU A 370 -10.17 4.21 -9.86
C LEU A 370 -11.65 3.90 -9.64
N ILE A 371 -12.23 4.30 -8.50
CA ILE A 371 -13.65 4.12 -8.19
C ILE A 371 -14.58 4.72 -9.26
N GLU A 372 -14.12 5.73 -9.98
CA GLU A 372 -14.87 6.35 -11.08
C GLU A 372 -15.24 5.34 -12.18
N TYR A 373 -14.35 4.38 -12.46
CA TYR A 373 -14.46 3.44 -13.58
C TYR A 373 -14.84 2.02 -13.17
N GLU A 374 -14.75 1.74 -11.87
CA GLU A 374 -14.95 0.38 -11.37
C GLU A 374 -16.37 -0.15 -11.62
N GLN A 375 -16.43 -1.41 -12.02
CA GLN A 375 -17.68 -2.12 -12.23
C GLN A 375 -17.90 -3.12 -11.09
N PHE A 376 -19.09 -3.11 -10.53
CA PHE A 376 -19.51 -4.08 -9.52
C PHE A 376 -20.43 -5.11 -10.15
N ASN A 377 -20.28 -6.35 -9.72
CA ASN A 377 -21.18 -7.44 -10.07
C ASN A 377 -21.51 -8.26 -8.81
N GLU A 378 -22.35 -9.26 -8.93
CA GLU A 378 -22.75 -10.11 -7.79
C GLU A 378 -21.54 -10.75 -7.07
N THR A 379 -20.48 -11.07 -7.81
CA THR A 379 -19.26 -11.67 -7.26
C THR A 379 -18.37 -10.63 -6.56
N PHE A 380 -18.36 -9.41 -7.07
CA PHE A 380 -17.54 -8.30 -6.60
C PHE A 380 -18.37 -7.21 -5.92
N GLY A 381 -19.35 -7.57 -5.12
CA GLY A 381 -20.16 -6.58 -4.38
C GLY A 381 -19.33 -5.54 -3.66
N VAL A 382 -19.92 -4.40 -3.33
CA VAL A 382 -19.27 -3.23 -2.77
C VAL A 382 -18.48 -3.54 -1.49
N GLU A 383 -19.03 -4.38 -0.60
CA GLU A 383 -18.31 -4.80 0.61
C GLU A 383 -16.98 -5.47 0.27
N ARG A 384 -16.97 -6.33 -0.72
CA ARG A 384 -15.76 -7.03 -1.18
C ARG A 384 -14.80 -6.07 -1.87
N TYR A 385 -15.30 -5.13 -2.66
CA TYR A 385 -14.48 -4.06 -3.22
C TYR A 385 -13.81 -3.26 -2.12
N CYS A 386 -14.55 -2.77 -1.14
CA CYS A 386 -14.02 -2.03 0.00
C CYS A 386 -12.99 -2.83 0.81
N ARG A 387 -13.14 -4.16 0.92
CA ARG A 387 -12.18 -5.03 1.62
C ARG A 387 -10.92 -5.34 0.81
N ASN A 388 -11.04 -5.42 -0.50
CA ASN A 388 -9.99 -5.97 -1.37
C ASN A 388 -9.31 -4.92 -2.26
N ASN A 389 -9.93 -3.73 -2.40
CA ASN A 389 -9.31 -2.65 -3.16
C ASN A 389 -8.39 -1.80 -2.28
N HIS A 390 -7.53 -2.50 -1.58
CA HIS A 390 -6.52 -1.96 -0.69
C HIS A 390 -5.14 -2.05 -1.33
N LEU A 391 -4.23 -1.24 -0.81
CA LEU A 391 -2.81 -1.48 -1.03
C LEU A 391 -2.33 -2.68 -0.18
N PRO A 392 -1.46 -3.52 -0.72
CA PRO A 392 -0.88 -3.49 -2.08
C PRO A 392 -1.89 -3.81 -3.18
N THR A 393 -1.64 -3.31 -4.38
CA THR A 393 -2.45 -3.62 -5.58
C THR A 393 -2.12 -5.00 -6.14
N LEU A 394 -2.97 -5.51 -7.05
CA LEU A 394 -2.74 -6.83 -7.65
C LEU A 394 -1.51 -6.88 -8.56
N SER A 395 -1.21 -5.79 -9.27
CA SER A 395 0.02 -5.65 -10.05
C SER A 395 1.26 -5.71 -9.16
N GLN A 396 1.23 -5.04 -8.01
CA GLN A 396 2.30 -5.09 -7.01
C GLN A 396 2.48 -6.50 -6.44
N GLU A 397 1.40 -7.17 -6.05
CA GLU A 397 1.46 -8.55 -5.56
C GLU A 397 2.02 -9.50 -6.63
N PHE A 398 1.54 -9.40 -7.87
CA PHE A 398 1.97 -10.27 -8.97
C PHE A 398 3.47 -10.15 -9.28
N ILE A 399 3.97 -8.92 -9.37
CA ILE A 399 5.37 -8.65 -9.66
C ILE A 399 6.27 -9.02 -8.48
N CYS A 400 5.88 -8.63 -7.27
CA CYS A 400 6.65 -8.89 -6.06
C CYS A 400 6.70 -10.38 -5.70
N ASP A 401 5.61 -11.12 -5.93
CA ASP A 401 5.54 -12.56 -5.68
C ASP A 401 6.42 -13.38 -6.65
N ASN A 402 7.03 -12.73 -7.65
CA ASN A 402 7.99 -13.33 -8.58
C ASN A 402 9.38 -12.71 -8.52
N SER A 403 9.68 -11.98 -7.45
CA SER A 403 11.02 -11.39 -7.22
C SER A 403 11.50 -10.50 -8.37
N ILE A 404 10.62 -9.70 -8.95
CA ILE A 404 10.94 -8.77 -10.03
C ILE A 404 11.18 -7.37 -9.42
N PRO A 405 12.34 -6.72 -9.69
CA PRO A 405 12.60 -5.38 -9.21
C PRO A 405 11.69 -4.36 -9.90
N THR A 406 11.16 -3.41 -9.12
CA THR A 406 10.17 -2.43 -9.56
C THR A 406 10.69 -1.00 -9.46
N VAL A 407 9.97 -0.09 -10.13
CA VAL A 407 10.12 1.36 -10.01
C VAL A 407 8.75 2.03 -10.20
N TYR A 408 8.60 3.26 -9.73
CA TYR A 408 7.38 4.07 -9.90
C TYR A 408 7.71 5.37 -10.61
N GLY A 409 6.81 5.84 -11.49
CA GLY A 409 6.97 7.07 -12.23
C GLY A 409 8.05 7.05 -13.32
N ALA A 410 8.37 5.88 -13.86
CA ALA A 410 9.37 5.69 -14.89
C ALA A 410 8.85 4.83 -16.07
N PRO A 411 7.79 5.27 -16.78
CA PRO A 411 7.13 4.47 -17.82
C PRO A 411 8.07 4.06 -18.97
N GLN A 412 9.10 4.84 -19.25
CA GLN A 412 10.14 4.53 -20.25
C GLN A 412 10.94 3.26 -19.92
N LYS A 413 10.74 2.67 -18.74
CA LYS A 413 11.36 1.39 -18.35
C LYS A 413 10.49 0.17 -18.66
N GLY A 414 9.36 0.36 -19.36
CA GLY A 414 8.29 -0.62 -19.51
C GLY A 414 7.39 -0.64 -18.26
N SER A 415 6.10 -0.92 -18.43
CA SER A 415 5.15 -0.80 -17.31
C SER A 415 4.30 -2.05 -17.13
N VAL A 416 4.01 -2.38 -15.87
CA VAL A 416 2.94 -3.31 -15.50
C VAL A 416 1.66 -2.50 -15.31
N VAL A 417 0.60 -2.90 -16.00
CA VAL A 417 -0.67 -2.18 -16.05
C VAL A 417 -1.81 -3.20 -15.96
N PHE A 418 -2.53 -3.21 -14.84
CA PHE A 418 -3.65 -4.12 -14.63
C PHE A 418 -4.98 -3.38 -14.51
N GLY A 419 -6.04 -4.00 -15.03
CA GLY A 419 -7.41 -3.53 -14.89
C GLY A 419 -7.63 -2.11 -15.42
N GLU A 420 -8.37 -1.30 -14.66
CA GLU A 420 -8.79 0.05 -15.06
C GLU A 420 -7.62 1.04 -15.21
N ASN A 421 -6.41 0.71 -14.71
CA ASN A 421 -5.21 1.51 -14.95
C ASN A 421 -4.88 1.68 -16.45
N ALA A 422 -5.31 0.73 -17.27
CA ALA A 422 -5.16 0.80 -18.72
C ALA A 422 -5.84 2.00 -19.38
N ARG A 423 -6.78 2.67 -18.70
CA ARG A 423 -7.43 3.89 -19.18
C ARG A 423 -6.49 5.08 -19.28
N PHE A 424 -5.40 5.06 -18.53
CA PHE A 424 -4.42 6.14 -18.44
C PHE A 424 -3.15 5.89 -19.27
N VAL A 425 -3.04 4.72 -19.92
CA VAL A 425 -1.92 4.37 -20.78
C VAL A 425 -1.87 5.30 -21.98
N THR A 426 -0.67 5.81 -22.28
CA THR A 426 -0.38 6.62 -23.46
C THR A 426 0.26 5.76 -24.58
N GLU A 427 0.34 6.31 -25.78
CA GLU A 427 1.07 5.71 -26.90
C GLU A 427 2.56 5.50 -26.58
N GLU A 428 3.15 6.41 -25.81
CA GLU A 428 4.55 6.33 -25.39
C GLU A 428 4.77 5.20 -24.39
N ASP A 429 3.83 5.01 -23.43
CA ASP A 429 3.86 3.88 -22.51
C ASP A 429 3.84 2.56 -23.27
N ALA A 430 2.97 2.43 -24.27
CA ALA A 430 2.84 1.22 -25.07
C ALA A 430 4.10 0.93 -25.91
N ARG A 431 4.79 1.95 -26.43
CA ARG A 431 6.09 1.77 -27.12
C ARG A 431 7.19 1.31 -26.16
N SER A 432 7.11 1.74 -24.91
CA SER A 432 8.06 1.32 -23.87
C SER A 432 7.88 -0.14 -23.44
N GLY A 433 6.71 -0.73 -23.75
CA GLY A 433 6.35 -2.11 -23.47
C GLY A 433 5.46 -2.24 -22.24
N LEU A 434 4.40 -3.05 -22.35
CA LEU A 434 3.38 -3.22 -21.31
C LEU A 434 3.20 -4.68 -20.91
N VAL A 435 3.19 -4.95 -19.61
CA VAL A 435 2.68 -6.19 -19.03
C VAL A 435 1.22 -5.97 -18.64
N LEU A 436 0.31 -6.74 -19.19
CA LEU A 436 -1.13 -6.53 -19.07
C LEU A 436 -1.81 -7.77 -18.47
N ASP A 437 -2.85 -7.54 -17.66
CA ASP A 437 -3.87 -8.56 -17.43
C ASP A 437 -4.95 -8.51 -18.54
N GLY A 438 -5.84 -9.49 -18.60
CA GLY A 438 -6.87 -9.55 -19.62
C GLY A 438 -7.82 -8.35 -19.61
N ARG A 439 -8.16 -7.80 -18.43
CA ARG A 439 -9.00 -6.60 -18.34
C ARG A 439 -8.30 -5.37 -18.92
N ALA A 440 -7.04 -5.18 -18.61
CA ALA A 440 -6.25 -4.09 -19.18
C ALA A 440 -6.14 -4.21 -20.71
N ALA A 441 -5.91 -5.43 -21.22
CA ALA A 441 -5.85 -5.70 -22.65
C ALA A 441 -7.17 -5.37 -23.36
N ILE A 442 -8.31 -5.74 -22.78
CA ILE A 442 -9.65 -5.41 -23.31
C ILE A 442 -9.85 -3.89 -23.35
N ILE A 443 -9.52 -3.19 -22.27
CA ILE A 443 -9.65 -1.73 -22.22
C ILE A 443 -8.77 -1.05 -23.27
N LEU A 444 -7.53 -1.48 -23.44
CA LEU A 444 -6.63 -0.93 -24.48
C LEU A 444 -7.17 -1.19 -25.88
N SER A 445 -7.68 -2.40 -26.16
CA SER A 445 -8.30 -2.72 -27.44
C SER A 445 -9.52 -1.83 -27.72
N GLN A 446 -10.37 -1.58 -26.73
CA GLN A 446 -11.51 -0.67 -26.83
C GLN A 446 -11.08 0.78 -27.08
N ARG A 447 -9.87 1.15 -26.69
CA ARG A 447 -9.24 2.45 -26.95
C ARG A 447 -8.52 2.52 -28.30
N GLY A 448 -8.51 1.44 -29.08
CA GLY A 448 -7.93 1.40 -30.42
C GLY A 448 -6.49 0.88 -30.47
N PHE A 449 -5.92 0.35 -29.37
CA PHE A 449 -4.63 -0.30 -29.40
C PHE A 449 -4.75 -1.73 -29.94
N ASP A 450 -3.89 -2.10 -30.87
CA ASP A 450 -3.72 -3.50 -31.28
C ASP A 450 -2.85 -4.23 -30.27
N VAL A 451 -3.46 -5.03 -29.41
CA VAL A 451 -2.80 -5.78 -28.32
C VAL A 451 -2.72 -7.28 -28.61
N GLY A 452 -2.98 -7.70 -29.84
CA GLY A 452 -2.72 -9.07 -30.32
C GLY A 452 -3.81 -10.10 -29.99
N PHE A 453 -5.05 -9.70 -29.70
CA PHE A 453 -6.16 -10.63 -29.55
C PHE A 453 -7.36 -10.24 -30.43
N GLY A 454 -8.15 -11.24 -30.83
CA GLY A 454 -9.33 -11.03 -31.66
C GLY A 454 -10.65 -11.10 -30.88
N LYS A 455 -10.69 -11.81 -29.77
CA LYS A 455 -11.92 -12.07 -29.02
C LYS A 455 -11.64 -12.30 -27.53
N TRP A 456 -12.61 -11.93 -26.69
CA TRP A 456 -12.67 -12.35 -25.28
C TRP A 456 -14.06 -12.92 -24.98
N GLU A 457 -14.15 -13.76 -23.96
CA GLU A 457 -15.39 -14.39 -23.54
C GLU A 457 -15.36 -14.75 -22.06
N ASN A 458 -16.46 -15.26 -21.53
CA ASN A 458 -16.52 -15.72 -20.15
C ASN A 458 -15.53 -16.85 -19.90
N ALA A 459 -14.88 -16.81 -18.73
CA ALA A 459 -13.92 -17.81 -18.32
C ALA A 459 -14.54 -19.21 -18.28
N PRO A 460 -13.85 -20.25 -18.76
CA PRO A 460 -14.28 -21.63 -18.63
C PRO A 460 -14.27 -22.05 -17.15
N GLN A 461 -15.04 -23.06 -16.79
CA GLN A 461 -15.15 -23.56 -15.43
C GLN A 461 -13.85 -24.23 -14.93
N THR A 462 -13.09 -24.82 -15.81
CA THR A 462 -11.82 -25.50 -15.51
C THR A 462 -10.82 -25.32 -16.62
N ALA A 463 -9.59 -24.98 -16.24
CA ALA A 463 -8.42 -24.95 -17.12
C ALA A 463 -7.16 -25.20 -16.29
N LEU A 464 -6.14 -25.78 -16.92
CA LEU A 464 -4.78 -25.91 -16.40
C LEU A 464 -3.86 -25.02 -17.22
N GLU A 465 -2.74 -24.56 -16.67
CA GLU A 465 -1.76 -23.80 -17.44
C GLU A 465 -0.57 -24.67 -17.78
N HIS A 466 -0.27 -24.77 -19.07
CA HIS A 466 0.95 -25.36 -19.59
C HIS A 466 1.91 -24.24 -20.01
N PHE A 467 3.09 -24.18 -19.37
CA PHE A 467 4.15 -23.27 -19.75
C PHE A 467 4.91 -23.82 -20.96
N ILE A 468 5.21 -22.94 -21.91
CA ILE A 468 5.93 -23.29 -23.12
C ILE A 468 7.35 -22.76 -22.98
N SER A 469 8.35 -23.63 -23.03
CA SER A 469 9.77 -23.25 -23.04
C SER A 469 10.20 -22.85 -24.45
N ALA A 470 11.03 -21.83 -24.54
CA ALA A 470 11.72 -21.45 -25.77
C ALA A 470 12.98 -22.30 -26.01
N ASP A 471 13.41 -23.11 -25.04
CA ASP A 471 14.58 -23.94 -25.09
C ASP A 471 14.19 -25.38 -25.46
N GLU A 472 14.52 -25.79 -26.70
CA GLU A 472 14.21 -27.12 -27.22
C GLU A 472 14.99 -28.23 -26.48
N ASP A 473 16.12 -27.91 -25.87
CA ASP A 473 16.97 -28.86 -25.12
C ASP A 473 16.53 -29.01 -23.66
N CYS A 474 15.75 -28.08 -23.18
CA CYS A 474 15.06 -28.20 -21.91
C CYS A 474 13.55 -28.23 -22.23
N PRO A 475 12.99 -29.39 -22.58
CA PRO A 475 11.54 -29.47 -22.73
C PRO A 475 10.97 -28.92 -21.44
N ALA A 476 10.20 -27.87 -21.56
CA ALA A 476 9.46 -27.34 -20.42
C ALA A 476 8.99 -28.58 -19.68
N SER A 477 9.33 -28.69 -18.42
CA SER A 477 8.75 -29.77 -17.65
C SER A 477 7.24 -29.55 -17.78
N LEU A 478 6.69 -30.23 -18.72
CA LEU A 478 5.31 -30.16 -19.20
C LEU A 478 4.31 -30.39 -18.09
N GLU A 479 4.81 -30.63 -16.90
CA GLU A 479 4.04 -31.20 -15.79
C GLU A 479 3.75 -30.23 -14.66
N GLN A 480 4.18 -29.01 -14.69
CA GLN A 480 3.71 -28.08 -13.71
C GLN A 480 2.43 -27.37 -14.18
N THR A 481 1.36 -28.12 -14.10
CA THR A 481 0.02 -27.61 -14.24
C THR A 481 -0.32 -26.78 -13.03
N GLY A 482 -0.30 -25.44 -13.16
CA GLY A 482 -0.92 -24.57 -12.16
C GLY A 482 -2.45 -24.72 -12.23
N GLU A 483 -3.14 -24.66 -11.10
CA GLU A 483 -4.59 -24.61 -11.07
C GLU A 483 -5.12 -23.26 -11.55
N LEU A 484 -4.90 -22.94 -12.81
CA LEU A 484 -5.32 -21.71 -13.48
C LEU A 484 -6.82 -21.50 -13.43
N TYR A 485 -7.56 -22.60 -13.52
CA TYR A 485 -9.01 -22.60 -13.58
C TYR A 485 -9.67 -21.83 -12.44
N ARG A 486 -9.02 -21.75 -11.29
CA ARG A 486 -9.57 -21.03 -10.13
C ARG A 486 -9.67 -19.53 -10.33
N PHE A 487 -8.89 -18.99 -11.24
CA PHE A 487 -8.96 -17.59 -11.64
C PHE A 487 -10.07 -17.34 -12.64
N PHE A 488 -10.35 -18.32 -13.48
CA PHE A 488 -11.29 -18.22 -14.58
C PHE A 488 -12.69 -18.77 -14.24
N THR A 489 -12.86 -19.39 -13.09
CA THR A 489 -14.17 -19.91 -12.66
C THR A 489 -15.02 -18.92 -11.88
N VAL A 490 -14.62 -17.67 -11.79
CA VAL A 490 -15.39 -16.62 -11.15
C VAL A 490 -16.44 -16.11 -12.14
N PRO A 491 -17.75 -16.10 -11.81
CA PRO A 491 -18.77 -15.54 -12.67
C PRO A 491 -18.43 -14.11 -13.09
N GLY A 492 -18.57 -13.82 -14.38
CA GLY A 492 -18.23 -12.51 -14.95
C GLY A 492 -16.73 -12.24 -15.14
N ALA A 493 -15.85 -13.23 -14.93
CA ALA A 493 -14.46 -13.11 -15.34
C ALA A 493 -14.34 -13.23 -16.86
N GLU A 494 -13.62 -12.30 -17.47
CA GLU A 494 -13.36 -12.28 -18.91
C GLU A 494 -11.97 -12.86 -19.19
N VAL A 495 -11.84 -13.65 -20.24
CA VAL A 495 -10.57 -14.18 -20.73
C VAL A 495 -10.43 -13.89 -22.22
N LEU A 496 -9.21 -13.74 -22.69
CA LEU A 496 -8.91 -13.61 -24.11
C LEU A 496 -8.89 -15.00 -24.72
N SER A 497 -9.81 -15.31 -25.61
CA SER A 497 -10.03 -16.65 -26.16
C SER A 497 -9.43 -16.85 -27.55
N GLU A 498 -9.17 -15.78 -28.29
CA GLU A 498 -8.52 -15.80 -29.60
C GLU A 498 -7.41 -14.78 -29.67
N PHE A 499 -6.29 -15.14 -30.26
CA PHE A 499 -5.14 -14.25 -30.49
C PHE A 499 -4.82 -14.13 -31.97
N ILE A 500 -4.18 -13.02 -32.33
CA ILE A 500 -3.84 -12.72 -33.73
C ILE A 500 -2.57 -13.46 -34.13
N SER A 501 -2.49 -13.87 -35.39
CA SER A 501 -1.29 -14.45 -35.98
C SER A 501 -0.06 -13.53 -35.77
N GLY A 502 1.06 -14.13 -35.35
CA GLY A 502 2.30 -13.40 -35.01
C GLY A 502 2.50 -13.22 -33.51
N SER A 503 1.54 -13.59 -32.66
CA SER A 503 1.75 -13.67 -31.20
C SER A 503 2.63 -14.86 -30.84
N LEU A 504 3.58 -14.63 -29.94
CA LEU A 504 4.38 -15.70 -29.33
C LEU A 504 3.70 -16.17 -28.06
N VAL A 505 3.09 -17.35 -28.06
CA VAL A 505 2.45 -17.95 -26.90
C VAL A 505 3.52 -18.47 -25.94
N LEU A 506 3.47 -18.03 -24.69
CA LEU A 506 4.40 -18.41 -23.62
C LEU A 506 3.80 -19.39 -22.63
N SER A 507 2.48 -19.45 -22.52
CA SER A 507 1.74 -20.51 -21.86
C SER A 507 0.33 -20.61 -22.42
N ALA A 508 -0.24 -21.81 -22.34
CA ALA A 508 -1.59 -22.10 -22.82
C ALA A 508 -2.47 -22.61 -21.69
N ALA A 509 -3.72 -22.19 -21.69
CA ALA A 509 -4.76 -22.80 -20.87
C ALA A 509 -5.27 -24.06 -21.58
N VAL A 510 -5.27 -25.19 -20.90
CA VAL A 510 -5.67 -26.49 -21.44
C VAL A 510 -6.78 -27.13 -20.62
N SER A 511 -7.59 -27.96 -21.28
CA SER A 511 -8.59 -28.81 -20.62
C SER A 511 -7.93 -30.04 -19.99
N GLY A 512 -8.67 -30.78 -19.17
CA GLY A 512 -8.21 -32.05 -18.62
C GLY A 512 -7.87 -33.14 -19.66
N SER A 513 -8.16 -32.93 -20.96
CA SER A 513 -7.74 -33.72 -22.08
C SER A 513 -6.59 -33.15 -22.88
N ASP A 514 -5.85 -32.21 -22.31
CA ASP A 514 -4.71 -31.45 -22.90
C ASP A 514 -5.06 -30.64 -24.17
N SER A 515 -6.33 -30.45 -24.45
CA SER A 515 -6.77 -29.58 -25.54
C SER A 515 -6.60 -28.12 -25.15
N VAL A 516 -5.93 -27.35 -25.98
CA VAL A 516 -5.76 -25.90 -25.77
C VAL A 516 -7.14 -25.23 -25.83
N ILE A 517 -7.44 -24.44 -24.78
CA ILE A 517 -8.69 -23.67 -24.68
C ILE A 517 -8.44 -22.24 -25.17
N PHE A 518 -7.36 -21.60 -24.65
CA PHE A 518 -6.95 -20.24 -25.02
C PHE A 518 -5.47 -20.02 -24.62
N PRO A 519 -4.79 -18.99 -25.15
CA PRO A 519 -3.44 -18.60 -24.70
C PRO A 519 -3.54 -18.00 -23.29
N ALA A 520 -2.80 -18.57 -22.32
CA ALA A 520 -2.78 -18.07 -20.95
C ALA A 520 -1.83 -16.86 -20.80
N CYS A 521 -0.69 -16.90 -21.52
CA CYS A 521 0.24 -15.78 -21.62
C CYS A 521 0.85 -15.74 -23.04
N TYR A 522 0.97 -14.54 -23.59
CA TYR A 522 1.61 -14.32 -24.89
C TYR A 522 2.36 -12.99 -24.95
N TYR A 523 3.37 -12.94 -25.81
CA TYR A 523 4.06 -11.72 -26.22
C TYR A 523 3.60 -11.33 -27.63
N TYR A 524 3.38 -10.04 -27.84
CA TYR A 524 2.97 -9.47 -29.12
C TYR A 524 3.64 -8.13 -29.37
N GLU A 525 4.12 -7.91 -30.58
CA GLU A 525 4.60 -6.61 -31.06
C GLU A 525 3.77 -6.25 -32.31
N ASN A 526 3.09 -5.11 -32.26
CA ASN A 526 2.25 -4.67 -33.36
C ASN A 526 3.05 -3.86 -34.39
N SER A 527 2.39 -3.52 -35.51
CA SER A 527 2.99 -2.77 -36.60
C SER A 527 3.43 -1.34 -36.23
N ALA A 528 2.96 -0.80 -35.13
CA ALA A 528 3.37 0.51 -34.57
C ALA A 528 4.60 0.41 -33.64
N GLY A 529 5.18 -0.78 -33.49
CA GLY A 529 6.30 -1.05 -32.60
C GLY A 529 5.95 -1.03 -31.11
N GLN A 530 4.66 -1.14 -30.78
CA GLN A 530 4.19 -1.28 -29.39
C GLN A 530 4.30 -2.75 -28.98
N ARG A 531 4.74 -3.00 -27.75
CA ARG A 531 5.09 -4.34 -27.27
C ARG A 531 4.26 -4.69 -26.02
N PHE A 532 3.70 -5.88 -26.02
CA PHE A 532 2.79 -6.35 -25.00
C PHE A 532 3.16 -7.75 -24.52
N LEU A 533 3.22 -7.94 -23.21
CA LEU A 533 3.21 -9.24 -22.54
C LEU A 533 1.85 -9.37 -21.86
N VAL A 534 1.00 -10.22 -22.34
CA VAL A 534 -0.42 -10.28 -21.95
C VAL A 534 -0.72 -11.58 -21.24
N TYR A 535 -1.30 -11.46 -20.07
CA TYR A 535 -1.89 -12.54 -19.29
C TYR A 535 -3.40 -12.53 -19.50
N SER A 536 -3.95 -13.63 -20.02
CA SER A 536 -5.36 -13.72 -20.46
C SER A 536 -6.38 -13.80 -19.31
N PHE A 537 -6.00 -13.56 -18.07
CA PHE A 537 -6.91 -13.51 -16.93
C PHE A 537 -7.08 -12.09 -16.41
N ALA A 538 -8.23 -11.79 -15.83
CA ALA A 538 -8.43 -10.54 -15.11
C ALA A 538 -7.90 -10.70 -13.67
N ALA A 539 -6.85 -9.98 -13.32
CA ALA A 539 -6.18 -10.09 -12.02
C ALA A 539 -7.15 -9.87 -10.84
N ARG A 540 -8.14 -9.01 -11.00
CA ARG A 540 -9.19 -8.74 -10.01
C ARG A 540 -9.99 -9.99 -9.65
N SER A 541 -10.23 -10.88 -10.60
CA SER A 541 -10.93 -12.15 -10.36
C SER A 541 -10.19 -13.05 -9.38
N ALA A 542 -8.87 -12.94 -9.32
CA ALA A 542 -8.02 -13.71 -8.44
C ALA A 542 -8.26 -13.45 -6.95
N ARG A 543 -8.64 -12.23 -6.56
CA ARG A 543 -8.92 -11.90 -5.14
C ARG A 543 -10.21 -12.47 -4.58
N VAL A 544 -11.08 -12.97 -5.44
CA VAL A 544 -12.39 -13.49 -5.02
C VAL A 544 -12.27 -14.79 -4.21
N LYS A 545 -11.25 -15.59 -4.47
CA LYS A 545 -11.04 -16.87 -3.78
C LYS A 545 -9.91 -16.75 -2.76
N LYS A 546 -10.24 -16.83 -1.48
CA LYS A 546 -9.27 -16.73 -0.38
C LYS A 546 -8.14 -17.77 -0.50
N GLY A 547 -6.90 -17.31 -0.46
CA GLY A 547 -5.72 -18.11 -0.10
C GLY A 547 -4.98 -18.84 -1.23
N TRP A 548 -5.60 -19.07 -2.38
CA TRP A 548 -4.99 -19.89 -3.46
C TRP A 548 -4.31 -19.08 -4.58
N HIS A 549 -4.69 -17.82 -4.75
CA HIS A 549 -4.16 -16.96 -5.82
C HIS A 549 -2.65 -16.74 -5.74
N ARG A 550 -2.07 -16.68 -4.54
CA ARG A 550 -0.62 -16.51 -4.38
C ARG A 550 0.17 -17.69 -4.91
N GLY A 551 -0.31 -18.93 -4.69
CA GLY A 551 0.30 -20.11 -5.27
C GLY A 551 0.29 -20.13 -6.79
N TYR A 552 -0.75 -19.57 -7.41
CA TYR A 552 -0.81 -19.39 -8.85
C TYR A 552 0.18 -18.32 -9.34
N PHE A 553 0.24 -17.17 -8.67
CA PHE A 553 1.12 -16.07 -9.08
C PHE A 553 2.59 -16.35 -8.81
N ARG A 554 2.92 -17.18 -7.83
CA ARG A 554 4.29 -17.48 -7.43
C ARG A 554 4.66 -18.90 -7.84
N SER A 555 5.54 -19.04 -8.83
CA SER A 555 6.19 -20.29 -9.22
C SER A 555 7.50 -20.00 -9.95
N PHE A 556 8.38 -20.99 -10.06
CA PHE A 556 9.63 -20.85 -10.82
C PHE A 556 9.34 -20.54 -12.28
N GLN A 557 8.36 -21.22 -12.88
CA GLN A 557 7.95 -21.03 -14.27
C GLN A 557 7.36 -19.64 -14.52
N ARG A 558 6.53 -19.15 -13.60
CA ARG A 558 5.97 -17.81 -13.69
C ARG A 558 7.07 -16.75 -13.58
N GLN A 559 8.02 -16.95 -12.66
CA GLN A 559 9.15 -16.07 -12.49
C GLN A 559 10.01 -16.01 -13.76
N ASP A 560 10.39 -17.17 -14.33
CA ASP A 560 11.17 -17.23 -15.56
C ASP A 560 10.42 -16.57 -16.73
N GLN A 561 9.15 -16.88 -16.90
CA GLN A 561 8.28 -16.28 -17.92
C GLN A 561 8.22 -14.74 -17.80
N LEU A 562 8.13 -14.21 -16.57
CA LEU A 562 8.15 -12.77 -16.33
C LEU A 562 9.52 -12.15 -16.62
N ILE A 563 10.59 -12.75 -16.13
CA ILE A 563 11.95 -12.24 -16.35
C ILE A 563 12.23 -12.12 -17.84
N ASP A 564 11.98 -13.20 -18.61
CA ASP A 564 12.27 -13.26 -20.03
C ASP A 564 11.30 -12.39 -20.85
N GLY A 565 10.01 -12.39 -20.49
CA GLY A 565 9.00 -11.55 -21.13
C GLY A 565 9.28 -10.05 -20.92
N ILE A 566 9.63 -9.64 -19.71
CA ILE A 566 9.98 -8.25 -19.41
C ILE A 566 11.28 -7.83 -20.10
N ALA A 567 12.28 -8.71 -20.13
CA ALA A 567 13.53 -8.42 -20.86
C ALA A 567 13.26 -8.21 -22.37
N ARG A 568 12.38 -9.02 -22.96
CA ARG A 568 11.94 -8.87 -24.35
C ARG A 568 11.19 -7.57 -24.57
N LEU A 569 10.24 -7.23 -23.69
CA LEU A 569 9.50 -5.97 -23.73
C LEU A 569 10.42 -4.74 -23.71
N ARG A 570 11.40 -4.75 -22.83
CA ARG A 570 12.34 -3.64 -22.62
C ARG A 570 13.46 -3.60 -23.67
N GLY A 571 13.67 -4.67 -24.43
CA GLY A 571 14.85 -4.85 -25.28
C GLY A 571 16.18 -4.93 -24.50
N ARG A 572 16.11 -5.17 -23.18
CA ARG A 572 17.26 -5.28 -22.27
C ARG A 572 16.90 -6.04 -21.00
N PRO A 573 17.85 -6.71 -20.35
CA PRO A 573 17.63 -7.39 -19.08
C PRO A 573 17.17 -6.44 -17.96
N LEU A 574 16.52 -6.99 -16.94
CA LEU A 574 16.31 -6.33 -15.64
C LEU A 574 17.66 -6.06 -14.96
N PRO A 575 17.74 -5.07 -14.04
CA PRO A 575 19.01 -4.69 -13.41
C PRO A 575 19.68 -5.83 -12.66
N ALA A 576 18.91 -6.60 -11.92
CA ALA A 576 19.29 -7.84 -11.27
C ALA A 576 18.07 -8.74 -11.09
N VAL A 577 18.25 -10.05 -11.22
CA VAL A 577 17.22 -11.06 -10.95
C VAL A 577 17.87 -12.27 -10.27
N CYS A 578 17.10 -12.95 -9.44
CA CYS A 578 17.50 -14.21 -8.83
C CYS A 578 16.49 -15.29 -9.25
N ARG A 579 16.85 -16.11 -10.24
CA ARG A 579 15.94 -17.13 -10.76
C ARG A 579 15.70 -18.23 -9.75
N ARG A 580 14.55 -18.86 -9.82
CA ARG A 580 14.11 -19.95 -8.94
C ARG A 580 14.10 -19.58 -7.46
N ALA A 581 13.89 -18.28 -7.17
CA ALA A 581 13.76 -17.74 -5.84
C ALA A 581 12.63 -16.70 -5.79
N PRO A 582 11.39 -17.05 -6.18
CA PRO A 582 10.28 -16.12 -6.23
C PRO A 582 9.84 -15.59 -4.84
N GLU A 583 10.29 -16.24 -3.77
CA GLU A 583 10.07 -15.83 -2.38
C GLU A 583 10.94 -14.63 -1.94
N LEU A 584 11.98 -14.29 -2.70
CA LEU A 584 12.80 -13.12 -2.43
C LEU A 584 12.06 -11.82 -2.77
N TYR A 585 12.20 -10.82 -1.91
CA TYR A 585 11.91 -9.45 -2.28
C TYR A 585 13.18 -8.75 -2.72
N ILE A 586 13.20 -8.21 -3.93
CA ILE A 586 14.37 -7.60 -4.55
C ILE A 586 14.19 -6.10 -4.74
N VAL A 587 15.21 -5.32 -4.36
CA VAL A 587 15.29 -3.88 -4.60
C VAL A 587 16.59 -3.57 -5.33
N CYS A 588 16.50 -2.82 -6.43
CA CYS A 588 17.65 -2.39 -7.22
C CYS A 588 17.73 -0.86 -7.28
N GLY A 589 18.93 -0.32 -7.10
CA GLY A 589 19.17 1.10 -7.22
C GLY A 589 20.49 1.40 -7.92
N ARG A 590 20.48 2.36 -8.85
CA ARG A 590 21.67 2.79 -9.60
C ARG A 590 22.24 4.07 -9.04
N SER A 591 23.55 4.13 -9.02
CA SER A 591 24.32 5.35 -8.90
C SER A 591 25.44 5.32 -9.96
N GLU A 592 26.21 6.39 -10.11
CA GLU A 592 27.22 6.50 -11.14
C GLU A 592 28.17 5.28 -11.14
N GLY A 593 28.15 4.52 -12.23
CA GLY A 593 28.98 3.33 -12.44
C GLY A 593 28.67 2.13 -11.54
N SER A 594 27.63 2.16 -10.70
CA SER A 594 27.32 1.09 -9.76
C SER A 594 25.84 0.70 -9.71
N LEU A 595 25.59 -0.51 -9.23
CA LEU A 595 24.27 -1.04 -8.94
C LEU A 595 24.23 -1.57 -7.50
N SER A 596 23.37 -1.02 -6.66
CA SER A 596 23.07 -1.53 -5.32
C SER A 596 21.86 -2.46 -5.39
N VAL A 597 21.95 -3.61 -4.73
CA VAL A 597 20.88 -4.61 -4.69
C VAL A 597 20.66 -5.04 -3.24
N ALA A 598 19.41 -5.15 -2.86
CA ALA A 598 18.97 -5.76 -1.62
C ALA A 598 18.06 -6.94 -1.93
N LEU A 599 18.36 -8.09 -1.33
CA LEU A 599 17.58 -9.31 -1.40
C LEU A 599 17.08 -9.63 0.01
N PHE A 600 15.78 -9.76 0.17
CA PHE A 600 15.17 -10.10 1.45
C PHE A 600 14.45 -11.44 1.33
N ASN A 601 14.91 -12.43 2.09
CA ASN A 601 14.22 -13.70 2.22
C ASN A 601 13.06 -13.55 3.24
N ASN A 602 11.83 -13.54 2.76
CA ASN A 602 10.63 -13.46 3.60
C ASN A 602 10.04 -14.84 3.93
N PHE A 603 10.82 -15.90 3.72
CA PHE A 603 10.42 -17.28 3.92
C PHE A 603 11.12 -17.89 5.14
N PRO A 604 10.50 -18.88 5.83
CA PRO A 604 11.09 -19.52 7.01
C PRO A 604 12.22 -20.51 6.67
N ASP A 605 12.42 -20.87 5.40
CA ASP A 605 13.54 -21.69 4.96
C ASP A 605 14.66 -20.83 4.37
N SER A 606 15.89 -21.33 4.39
CA SER A 606 17.01 -20.69 3.73
C SER A 606 16.92 -20.85 2.21
N ILE A 607 17.54 -19.92 1.49
CA ILE A 607 17.76 -20.01 0.04
C ILE A 607 19.23 -20.35 -0.16
N PRO A 608 19.57 -21.62 -0.49
CA PRO A 608 20.94 -22.04 -0.67
C PRO A 608 21.47 -21.55 -2.03
N GLU A 609 22.73 -21.11 -2.03
CA GLU A 609 23.50 -20.78 -3.22
C GLU A 609 22.74 -19.98 -4.30
N PRO A 610 22.05 -18.87 -3.95
CA PRO A 610 21.31 -18.12 -4.94
C PRO A 610 22.24 -17.45 -5.94
N GLU A 611 21.91 -17.60 -7.23
CA GLU A 611 22.61 -16.93 -8.33
C GLU A 611 21.85 -15.67 -8.71
N VAL A 612 22.54 -14.52 -8.63
CA VAL A 612 21.98 -13.22 -9.05
C VAL A 612 22.54 -12.87 -10.42
N GLU A 613 21.68 -12.90 -11.43
CA GLU A 613 22.00 -12.45 -12.78
C GLU A 613 21.91 -10.93 -12.85
N LEU A 614 22.95 -10.28 -13.34
CA LEU A 614 23.06 -8.83 -13.49
C LEU A 614 22.85 -8.43 -14.95
N ASP A 615 22.35 -7.21 -15.18
CA ASP A 615 22.12 -6.72 -16.55
C ASP A 615 23.37 -6.66 -17.43
N ARG A 616 24.54 -6.61 -16.83
CA ARG A 616 25.85 -6.55 -17.50
C ARG A 616 26.95 -7.11 -16.62
N ALA A 617 28.17 -7.24 -17.19
CA ALA A 617 29.36 -7.58 -16.42
C ALA A 617 29.77 -6.39 -15.52
N TYR A 618 30.22 -6.73 -14.31
CA TYR A 618 30.84 -5.83 -13.33
C TYR A 618 32.18 -6.36 -12.91
N SER A 619 33.10 -5.46 -12.48
CA SER A 619 34.48 -5.79 -12.13
C SER A 619 34.68 -6.13 -10.66
N SER A 620 33.77 -5.63 -9.78
CA SER A 620 33.89 -5.84 -8.34
C SER A 620 32.52 -5.85 -7.65
N ALA A 621 32.47 -6.50 -6.49
CA ALA A 621 31.31 -6.53 -5.61
C ALA A 621 31.72 -6.20 -4.17
N GLU A 622 31.00 -5.28 -3.54
CA GLU A 622 31.03 -5.01 -2.12
C GLU A 622 29.83 -5.75 -1.50
N LEU A 623 30.09 -6.76 -0.67
CA LEU A 623 29.06 -7.61 -0.06
C LEU A 623 28.86 -7.21 1.40
N TYR A 624 27.61 -7.23 1.86
CA TYR A 624 27.25 -7.01 3.24
C TYR A 624 26.18 -8.02 3.70
N HIS A 625 26.42 -8.63 4.86
CA HIS A 625 25.58 -9.67 5.45
C HIS A 625 25.35 -10.89 4.54
N CYS A 626 26.30 -11.13 3.64
CA CYS A 626 26.37 -12.30 2.76
C CYS A 626 27.81 -12.51 2.35
N ALA A 627 28.14 -13.73 1.89
CA ALA A 627 29.38 -14.07 1.22
C ALA A 627 29.05 -14.60 -0.19
N GLY A 628 30.01 -14.57 -1.08
CA GLY A 628 29.80 -15.01 -2.46
C GLY A 628 30.90 -14.56 -3.42
N LYS A 629 30.74 -14.92 -4.67
CA LYS A 629 31.72 -14.64 -5.74
C LYS A 629 31.06 -14.06 -6.99
N LEU A 630 31.58 -12.93 -7.43
CA LEU A 630 31.19 -12.31 -8.71
C LEU A 630 31.99 -12.95 -9.87
N ASP A 631 31.29 -13.38 -10.91
CA ASP A 631 31.82 -13.87 -12.16
C ASP A 631 31.13 -13.17 -13.34
N GLY A 632 31.70 -12.09 -13.80
CA GLY A 632 31.16 -11.27 -14.88
C GLY A 632 29.75 -10.71 -14.58
N ARG A 633 28.73 -11.40 -15.07
CA ARG A 633 27.32 -11.03 -14.92
C ARG A 633 26.60 -11.81 -13.82
N VAL A 634 27.23 -12.75 -13.17
CA VAL A 634 26.60 -13.61 -12.18
C VAL A 634 27.28 -13.43 -10.83
N LEU A 635 26.51 -13.07 -9.82
CA LEU A 635 26.96 -13.10 -8.43
C LEU A 635 26.35 -14.32 -7.75
N ARG A 636 27.21 -15.28 -7.40
CA ARG A 636 26.82 -16.45 -6.60
C ARG A 636 27.01 -16.12 -5.14
N LEU A 637 25.94 -16.22 -4.37
CA LEU A 637 25.95 -16.06 -2.91
C LEU A 637 25.96 -17.44 -2.26
N ASP A 638 26.52 -17.54 -1.04
CA ASP A 638 26.56 -18.82 -0.33
C ASP A 638 25.17 -19.24 0.16
N GLU A 639 24.50 -18.39 0.88
CA GLU A 639 23.16 -18.63 1.42
C GLU A 639 22.47 -17.32 1.79
N ILE A 640 21.16 -17.27 1.68
CA ILE A 640 20.32 -16.26 2.36
C ILE A 640 19.49 -16.97 3.43
N PRO A 641 19.78 -16.75 4.71
CA PRO A 641 19.14 -17.50 5.80
C PRO A 641 17.63 -17.21 5.92
N PRO A 642 16.88 -18.02 6.69
CA PRO A 642 15.47 -17.79 6.99
C PRO A 642 15.25 -16.38 7.52
N TYR A 643 14.27 -15.67 6.97
CA TYR A 643 14.04 -14.24 7.28
C TYR A 643 15.32 -13.39 7.22
N GLY A 644 16.33 -13.86 6.49
CA GLY A 644 17.61 -13.19 6.27
C GLY A 644 17.58 -12.22 5.09
N PHE A 645 18.71 -11.58 4.84
CA PHE A 645 18.88 -10.68 3.72
C PHE A 645 20.34 -10.66 3.23
N ALA A 646 20.52 -10.22 2.00
CA ALA A 646 21.83 -9.93 1.43
C ALA A 646 21.81 -8.53 0.81
N LEU A 647 22.81 -7.71 1.10
CA LEU A 647 23.01 -6.42 0.47
C LEU A 647 24.33 -6.43 -0.28
N PHE A 648 24.36 -5.86 -1.46
CA PHE A 648 25.59 -5.68 -2.17
C PHE A 648 25.58 -4.50 -3.14
N ARG A 649 26.76 -4.02 -3.48
CA ARG A 649 26.98 -3.02 -4.53
C ARG A 649 28.01 -3.56 -5.50
N VAL A 650 27.66 -3.64 -6.78
CA VAL A 650 28.60 -3.98 -7.87
C VAL A 650 29.04 -2.74 -8.61
N ARG A 651 30.31 -2.72 -9.06
CA ARG A 651 30.92 -1.59 -9.78
C ARG A 651 31.53 -2.05 -11.09
N ARG A 652 31.51 -1.13 -12.07
CA ARG A 652 32.17 -1.34 -13.38
C ARG A 652 33.69 -1.39 -13.26
#